data_44baf511123dc6f7f86b9015e9726d77
#
_entry.id   44baf511123dc6f7f86b9015e9726d77
#
_cell.length_a   1.000
_cell.length_b   1.000
_cell.length_c   1.000
_cell.angle_alpha   90.00
_cell.angle_beta   90.00
_cell.angle_gamma   90.00
#
_symmetry.space_group_name_H-M   'P 1'
#
loop_
_entity.id
_entity.type
_entity.pdbx_description
1 polymer ?
#
loop_
_entity_poly.entity_id
_entity_poly.type
_entity_poly.pdbx_seq_one_letter_code
_entity_poly.pdbx_strand_id
1 'polypeptide(L)'
;MNKMKKIFIKPGIHMAVNFAITAILLCIYGYSVYTEGFLWSYFFVCIGLTALIGLVLNLNFKLKKSVGIVCMLIVPVIDFYLLEAFSHNAFEMNGALQVLNIVFYLALFGILFFVTGRGNVGTCVTSLLAMAVGVANYYTICFRSSPILPWDLLSLKTAMSVTSNYQFSIDRQMFAVALGFVLLTAFASKIAVNIRRPLPRVVFGLSGAAVIAVIPLMLQNGSVKSFLKMDETLFMPASLYETNGFAVSFMYNLQYISVNKPEGYSLAQVEDVMNAYTAAQTSASGNSGENMEENQQLPNIIVIMNEAFSDLAVLGDFETNADYMPFTHSLTENTIRGNLFVSVKGGNTANSEFEFLTGDSMAFLPQGSVAYQQFINSETPTLVSYLESLGYQTAAMHPFNASGWDRDEVYPFFGFDRILFYNDFTHKDKLRTYVSDASSFAQLIDVYEQRDKDRPMFAFEVTMQNHGGYYNDYDNFTPEIELRGIEESKSKHYTEQYLSLVKKSDEAFESLIHYFSGQDEKTIVVMFGDHQPADLIAQPILQMNQKLDDTSLETTQDRYVVPFIIWSNDALQSAEIERLSVNYLSAYILKAAGLPLSGYHQFLYDLSKEIPVVTANVYIDAMGNYYNTKDNPYADRLAQYETLQYYHLFDKDTSFKDFYGPIPQVQP
;
A
#
# COMPACT_ATOMS: atom_id res chain seq x y z
N MET A 1 -15.05 -1.76 59.89
CA MET A 1 -15.08 -0.60 58.98
C MET A 1 -13.75 0.13 58.82
N ASN A 2 -12.96 0.37 59.86
CA ASN A 2 -11.67 1.08 59.76
C ASN A 2 -10.53 0.37 58.99
N LYS A 3 -10.50 -0.96 58.91
CA LYS A 3 -9.50 -1.69 58.11
C LYS A 3 -9.82 -1.66 56.61
N MET A 4 -11.07 -1.71 56.20
CA MET A 4 -11.47 -1.64 54.78
C MET A 4 -11.20 -0.25 54.16
N LYS A 5 -11.31 0.84 54.94
CA LYS A 5 -10.95 2.20 54.48
C LYS A 5 -9.50 2.41 54.15
N LYS A 6 -8.56 1.48 54.51
CA LYS A 6 -7.15 1.51 54.17
C LYS A 6 -6.82 0.72 52.89
N ILE A 7 -7.75 -0.15 52.43
CA ILE A 7 -7.53 -1.04 51.28
C ILE A 7 -7.85 -0.32 49.97
N PHE A 8 -8.88 0.50 49.97
CA PHE A 8 -9.31 1.26 48.76
C PHE A 8 -8.85 2.72 48.83
N ILE A 9 -8.72 3.34 47.63
CA ILE A 9 -8.47 4.78 47.54
C ILE A 9 -9.64 5.56 48.20
N LYS A 10 -9.33 6.74 48.72
CA LYS A 10 -10.39 7.58 49.30
C LYS A 10 -11.36 8.04 48.22
N PRO A 11 -12.67 8.11 48.54
CA PRO A 11 -13.67 8.74 47.64
C PRO A 11 -13.22 10.15 47.23
N GLY A 12 -13.25 10.41 45.93
CA GLY A 12 -12.85 11.69 45.33
C GLY A 12 -12.67 11.60 43.84
N ILE A 13 -12.08 12.62 43.21
CA ILE A 13 -11.91 12.72 41.75
C ILE A 13 -11.20 11.47 41.18
N HIS A 14 -10.15 10.99 41.80
CA HIS A 14 -9.43 9.79 41.31
C HIS A 14 -10.32 8.53 41.25
N MET A 15 -11.15 8.33 42.28
CA MET A 15 -12.08 7.20 42.30
C MET A 15 -13.17 7.37 41.21
N ALA A 16 -13.66 8.59 41.02
CA ALA A 16 -14.63 8.88 39.97
C ALA A 16 -14.06 8.66 38.57
N VAL A 17 -12.79 9.06 38.32
CA VAL A 17 -12.09 8.80 37.06
C VAL A 17 -11.91 7.31 36.82
N ASN A 18 -11.52 6.55 37.84
CA ASN A 18 -11.36 5.09 37.72
C ASN A 18 -12.69 4.38 37.38
N PHE A 19 -13.80 4.82 37.99
CA PHE A 19 -15.12 4.32 37.64
C PHE A 19 -15.54 4.70 36.22
N ALA A 20 -15.22 5.94 35.80
CA ALA A 20 -15.48 6.36 34.42
C ALA A 20 -14.71 5.52 33.40
N ILE A 21 -13.43 5.23 33.65
CA ILE A 21 -12.63 4.32 32.81
C ILE A 21 -13.31 2.94 32.71
N THR A 22 -13.70 2.36 33.85
CA THR A 22 -14.34 1.04 33.86
C THR A 22 -15.68 1.06 33.12
N ALA A 23 -16.47 2.12 33.27
CA ALA A 23 -17.73 2.29 32.55
C ALA A 23 -17.52 2.40 31.03
N ILE A 24 -16.53 3.19 30.60
CA ILE A 24 -16.19 3.32 29.17
C ILE A 24 -15.81 1.95 28.59
N LEU A 25 -14.98 1.16 29.28
CA LEU A 25 -14.61 -0.19 28.82
C LEU A 25 -15.82 -1.12 28.70
N LEU A 26 -16.81 -1.03 29.62
CA LEU A 26 -18.05 -1.77 29.51
C LEU A 26 -18.93 -1.30 28.35
N CYS A 27 -18.95 0.00 28.06
CA CYS A 27 -19.68 0.54 26.89
C CYS A 27 -19.05 0.04 25.58
N ILE A 28 -17.71 0.05 25.48
CA ILE A 28 -16.97 -0.47 24.31
C ILE A 28 -17.24 -1.98 24.15
N TYR A 29 -17.22 -2.75 25.25
CA TYR A 29 -17.61 -4.16 25.24
C TYR A 29 -19.04 -4.34 24.70
N GLY A 30 -20.00 -3.54 25.19
CA GLY A 30 -21.39 -3.58 24.73
C GLY A 30 -21.53 -3.30 23.24
N TYR A 31 -20.78 -2.34 22.73
CA TYR A 31 -20.71 -2.02 21.29
C TYR A 31 -20.10 -3.19 20.48
N SER A 32 -19.00 -3.79 20.93
CA SER A 32 -18.39 -4.94 20.27
C SER A 32 -19.34 -6.16 20.23
N VAL A 33 -20.14 -6.39 21.29
CA VAL A 33 -21.17 -7.44 21.29
C VAL A 33 -22.31 -7.12 20.32
N TYR A 34 -22.68 -5.85 20.21
CA TYR A 34 -23.71 -5.40 19.26
C TYR A 34 -23.28 -5.64 17.82
N THR A 35 -22.01 -5.37 17.47
CA THR A 35 -21.49 -5.52 16.11
C THR A 35 -21.09 -6.95 15.75
N GLU A 36 -20.51 -7.71 16.70
CA GLU A 36 -19.90 -9.02 16.48
C GLU A 36 -20.78 -10.19 16.97
N GLY A 37 -21.87 -9.90 17.69
CA GLY A 37 -22.70 -10.89 18.36
C GLY A 37 -22.15 -11.32 19.72
N PHE A 38 -22.94 -12.11 20.46
CA PHE A 38 -22.61 -12.56 21.79
C PHE A 38 -21.85 -13.90 21.77
N LEU A 39 -20.73 -13.98 22.51
CA LEU A 39 -19.94 -15.21 22.72
C LEU A 39 -19.58 -15.36 24.21
N TRP A 40 -19.90 -16.50 24.84
CA TRP A 40 -19.65 -16.73 26.26
C TRP A 40 -18.18 -16.62 26.68
N SER A 41 -17.24 -17.17 25.90
CA SER A 41 -15.82 -17.09 26.20
C SER A 41 -15.32 -15.64 26.21
N TYR A 42 -15.72 -14.86 25.21
CA TYR A 42 -15.41 -13.43 25.09
C TYR A 42 -16.02 -12.62 26.26
N PHE A 43 -17.27 -12.91 26.62
CA PHE A 43 -17.93 -12.30 27.79
C PHE A 43 -17.11 -12.49 29.06
N PHE A 44 -16.74 -13.72 29.40
CA PHE A 44 -15.99 -13.98 30.63
C PHE A 44 -14.61 -13.32 30.63
N VAL A 45 -13.91 -13.32 29.49
CA VAL A 45 -12.61 -12.65 29.35
C VAL A 45 -12.76 -11.13 29.55
N CYS A 46 -13.64 -10.47 28.80
CA CYS A 46 -13.77 -9.01 28.85
C CYS A 46 -14.31 -8.51 30.19
N ILE A 47 -15.33 -9.15 30.73
CA ILE A 47 -15.88 -8.76 32.04
C ILE A 47 -14.86 -9.06 33.16
N GLY A 48 -14.18 -10.19 33.09
CA GLY A 48 -13.12 -10.55 34.06
C GLY A 48 -11.98 -9.54 34.06
N LEU A 49 -11.44 -9.20 32.88
CA LEU A 49 -10.38 -8.20 32.74
C LEU A 49 -10.85 -6.82 33.19
N THR A 50 -12.04 -6.39 32.79
CA THR A 50 -12.58 -5.08 33.18
C THR A 50 -12.81 -4.98 34.71
N ALA A 51 -13.29 -6.06 35.34
CA ALA A 51 -13.45 -6.12 36.78
C ALA A 51 -12.09 -6.06 37.51
N LEU A 52 -11.07 -6.76 36.99
CA LEU A 52 -9.71 -6.71 37.52
C LEU A 52 -9.08 -5.32 37.36
N ILE A 53 -9.28 -4.65 36.21
CA ILE A 53 -8.84 -3.27 35.98
C ILE A 53 -9.47 -2.35 37.03
N GLY A 54 -10.80 -2.41 37.18
CA GLY A 54 -11.51 -1.63 38.17
C GLY A 54 -11.03 -1.87 39.59
N LEU A 55 -10.78 -3.13 39.95
CA LEU A 55 -10.22 -3.50 41.25
C LEU A 55 -8.81 -2.94 41.46
N VAL A 56 -7.88 -3.19 40.51
CA VAL A 56 -6.49 -2.75 40.61
C VAL A 56 -6.40 -1.23 40.71
N LEU A 57 -7.16 -0.51 39.88
CA LEU A 57 -7.16 0.96 39.90
C LEU A 57 -7.61 1.52 41.26
N ASN A 58 -8.62 0.91 41.89
CA ASN A 58 -9.22 1.39 43.13
C ASN A 58 -8.54 0.85 44.40
N LEU A 59 -7.67 -0.14 44.28
CA LEU A 59 -6.86 -0.61 45.43
C LEU A 59 -5.75 0.39 45.79
N ASN A 60 -5.66 0.70 47.09
CA ASN A 60 -4.63 1.61 47.62
C ASN A 60 -3.41 0.80 48.12
N PHE A 61 -2.63 0.28 47.18
CA PHE A 61 -1.36 -0.37 47.50
C PHE A 61 -0.22 0.09 46.61
N LYS A 62 0.99 -0.09 47.05
CA LYS A 62 2.19 0.07 46.28
C LYS A 62 3.06 -1.18 46.43
N LEU A 63 3.69 -1.61 45.37
CA LEU A 63 4.58 -2.74 45.35
C LEU A 63 5.84 -2.45 46.19
N LYS A 64 6.32 -3.43 46.95
CA LYS A 64 7.62 -3.36 47.62
C LYS A 64 8.70 -3.08 46.57
N LYS A 65 9.75 -2.32 46.93
CA LYS A 65 10.78 -1.92 45.98
C LYS A 65 11.43 -3.09 45.22
N SER A 66 11.74 -4.20 45.89
CA SER A 66 12.30 -5.41 45.24
C SER A 66 11.33 -6.00 44.20
N VAL A 67 10.07 -6.16 44.57
CA VAL A 67 9.02 -6.64 43.66
C VAL A 67 8.81 -5.67 42.52
N GLY A 68 8.79 -4.36 42.81
CA GLY A 68 8.67 -3.31 41.80
C GLY A 68 9.79 -3.34 40.76
N ILE A 69 11.04 -3.61 41.16
CA ILE A 69 12.18 -3.76 40.23
C ILE A 69 11.97 -4.98 39.31
N VAL A 70 11.53 -6.12 39.85
CA VAL A 70 11.22 -7.30 39.03
C VAL A 70 10.08 -6.99 38.05
N CYS A 71 9.01 -6.34 38.51
CA CYS A 71 7.89 -5.97 37.65
C CYS A 71 8.30 -5.00 36.51
N MET A 72 9.23 -4.06 36.78
CA MET A 72 9.77 -3.17 35.74
C MET A 72 10.46 -3.94 34.59
N LEU A 73 11.00 -5.13 34.84
CA LEU A 73 11.63 -5.97 33.82
C LEU A 73 10.61 -6.93 33.16
N ILE A 74 9.57 -7.33 33.90
CA ILE A 74 8.55 -8.24 33.38
C ILE A 74 7.53 -7.50 32.49
N VAL A 75 7.16 -6.26 32.82
CA VAL A 75 6.16 -5.49 32.07
C VAL A 75 6.54 -5.36 30.59
N PRO A 76 7.77 -4.94 30.19
CA PRO A 76 8.17 -4.89 28.79
C PRO A 76 8.14 -6.26 28.07
N VAL A 77 8.37 -7.35 28.79
CA VAL A 77 8.23 -8.71 28.24
C VAL A 77 6.77 -9.00 27.89
N ILE A 78 5.84 -8.63 28.77
CA ILE A 78 4.41 -8.79 28.52
C ILE A 78 3.95 -7.86 27.40
N ASP A 79 4.49 -6.63 27.33
CA ASP A 79 4.21 -5.67 26.25
C ASP A 79 4.52 -6.27 24.87
N PHE A 80 5.63 -7.00 24.73
CA PHE A 80 5.95 -7.73 23.50
C PHE A 80 4.85 -8.73 23.14
N TYR A 81 4.52 -9.67 24.03
CA TYR A 81 3.50 -10.69 23.73
C TYR A 81 2.11 -10.09 23.45
N LEU A 82 1.75 -9.02 24.13
CA LEU A 82 0.47 -8.34 23.88
C LEU A 82 0.47 -7.59 22.55
N LEU A 83 1.60 -6.98 22.12
CA LEU A 83 1.64 -6.31 20.83
C LEU A 83 1.50 -7.31 19.68
N GLU A 84 2.25 -8.40 19.72
CA GLU A 84 2.16 -9.44 18.69
C GLU A 84 0.76 -10.07 18.65
N ALA A 85 0.09 -10.22 19.80
CA ALA A 85 -1.25 -10.77 19.90
C ALA A 85 -2.35 -9.94 19.17
N PHE A 86 -2.07 -8.73 18.71
CA PHE A 86 -2.96 -8.01 17.81
C PHE A 86 -3.02 -8.64 16.43
N SER A 87 -1.93 -9.20 15.92
CA SER A 87 -1.81 -9.73 14.56
C SER A 87 -1.64 -11.25 14.52
N HIS A 88 -0.82 -11.83 15.41
CA HIS A 88 -0.47 -13.25 15.38
C HIS A 88 -0.07 -13.81 16.75
N ASN A 89 0.20 -15.11 16.79
CA ASN A 89 0.63 -15.81 18.01
C ASN A 89 2.16 -15.80 18.14
N ALA A 90 2.71 -14.92 18.99
CA ALA A 90 4.15 -14.81 19.19
C ALA A 90 4.83 -16.12 19.70
N PHE A 91 4.08 -17.08 20.27
CA PHE A 91 4.65 -18.36 20.70
C PHE A 91 5.03 -19.30 19.56
N GLU A 92 4.56 -19.02 18.33
CA GLU A 92 4.95 -19.73 17.11
C GLU A 92 6.27 -19.26 16.53
N MET A 93 6.72 -18.06 16.93
CA MET A 93 8.00 -17.50 16.52
C MET A 93 9.20 -18.27 17.08
N ASN A 94 10.34 -18.20 16.38
CA ASN A 94 11.60 -18.74 16.89
C ASN A 94 11.99 -18.07 18.22
N GLY A 95 12.39 -18.87 19.22
CA GLY A 95 12.75 -18.38 20.56
C GLY A 95 13.86 -17.32 20.58
N ALA A 96 14.83 -17.38 19.66
CA ALA A 96 15.88 -16.37 19.54
C ALA A 96 15.33 -15.02 19.07
N LEU A 97 14.36 -15.03 18.14
CA LEU A 97 13.66 -13.84 17.67
C LEU A 97 12.77 -13.24 18.75
N GLN A 98 12.05 -14.08 19.53
CA GLN A 98 11.30 -13.63 20.70
C GLN A 98 12.22 -12.88 21.69
N VAL A 99 13.39 -13.45 22.00
CA VAL A 99 14.37 -12.81 22.90
C VAL A 99 14.84 -11.46 22.34
N LEU A 100 15.12 -11.37 21.03
CA LEU A 100 15.59 -10.13 20.42
C LEU A 100 14.51 -9.03 20.46
N ASN A 101 13.25 -9.38 20.19
CA ASN A 101 12.11 -8.47 20.36
C ASN A 101 11.99 -8.01 21.82
N ILE A 102 12.05 -8.93 22.79
CA ILE A 102 11.99 -8.61 24.22
C ILE A 102 13.12 -7.62 24.60
N VAL A 103 14.33 -7.85 24.10
CA VAL A 103 15.49 -6.94 24.33
C VAL A 103 15.18 -5.54 23.79
N PHE A 104 14.51 -5.41 22.66
CA PHE A 104 14.07 -4.10 22.14
C PHE A 104 13.10 -3.39 23.11
N TYR A 105 12.07 -4.08 23.61
CA TYR A 105 11.11 -3.47 24.56
C TYR A 105 11.77 -3.11 25.91
N LEU A 106 12.72 -3.92 26.38
CA LEU A 106 13.53 -3.58 27.56
C LEU A 106 14.40 -2.36 27.32
N ALA A 107 14.99 -2.22 26.12
CA ALA A 107 15.79 -1.08 25.75
C ALA A 107 14.95 0.20 25.66
N LEU A 108 13.77 0.13 25.03
CA LEU A 108 12.80 1.21 24.97
C LEU A 108 12.37 1.67 26.37
N PHE A 109 12.03 0.72 27.24
CA PHE A 109 11.76 1.00 28.66
C PHE A 109 12.95 1.70 29.33
N GLY A 110 14.17 1.25 29.09
CA GLY A 110 15.40 1.87 29.65
C GLY A 110 15.54 3.34 29.30
N ILE A 111 15.26 3.72 28.04
CA ILE A 111 15.27 5.10 27.58
C ILE A 111 14.17 5.92 28.28
N LEU A 112 12.94 5.42 28.33
CA LEU A 112 11.81 6.11 28.95
C LEU A 112 12.00 6.24 30.47
N PHE A 113 12.60 5.24 31.10
CA PHE A 113 12.97 5.30 32.50
C PHE A 113 14.09 6.32 32.79
N PHE A 114 15.09 6.45 31.89
CA PHE A 114 16.09 7.51 31.95
C PHE A 114 15.45 8.90 32.03
N VAL A 115 14.51 9.16 31.13
CA VAL A 115 13.83 10.47 31.05
C VAL A 115 13.02 10.74 32.34
N THR A 116 12.24 9.78 32.79
CA THR A 116 11.27 9.98 33.87
C THR A 116 11.86 9.80 35.27
N GLY A 117 12.82 8.88 35.41
CA GLY A 117 13.39 8.46 36.71
C GLY A 117 12.40 7.75 37.65
N ARG A 118 11.18 7.48 37.17
CA ARG A 118 10.07 6.86 37.88
C ARG A 118 9.66 5.56 37.20
N GLY A 119 9.79 4.43 37.92
CA GLY A 119 9.51 3.12 37.37
C GLY A 119 8.05 2.94 36.88
N ASN A 120 7.10 3.44 37.65
CA ASN A 120 5.69 3.41 37.22
C ASN A 120 5.43 4.24 35.95
N VAL A 121 6.01 5.42 35.83
CA VAL A 121 5.79 6.27 34.65
C VAL A 121 6.47 5.64 33.44
N GLY A 122 7.73 5.19 33.58
CA GLY A 122 8.46 4.53 32.49
C GLY A 122 7.71 3.31 31.96
N THR A 123 7.28 2.39 32.84
CA THR A 123 6.53 1.20 32.43
C THR A 123 5.16 1.53 31.84
N CYS A 124 4.39 2.44 32.44
CA CYS A 124 3.08 2.84 31.89
C CYS A 124 3.22 3.46 30.50
N VAL A 125 4.21 4.33 30.27
CA VAL A 125 4.44 4.94 28.97
C VAL A 125 4.86 3.90 27.93
N THR A 126 5.74 2.94 28.30
CA THR A 126 6.15 1.84 27.40
C THR A 126 4.92 1.02 26.98
N SER A 127 4.07 0.60 27.92
CA SER A 127 2.87 -0.20 27.62
C SER A 127 1.85 0.57 26.78
N LEU A 128 1.64 1.87 27.05
CA LEU A 128 0.72 2.69 26.26
C LEU A 128 1.24 2.94 24.83
N LEU A 129 2.54 3.12 24.66
CA LEU A 129 3.14 3.23 23.32
C LEU A 129 3.04 1.91 22.55
N ALA A 130 3.35 0.76 23.21
CA ALA A 130 3.19 -0.55 22.60
C ALA A 130 1.73 -0.81 22.18
N MET A 131 0.77 -0.47 23.04
CA MET A 131 -0.65 -0.57 22.71
C MET A 131 -1.03 0.31 21.51
N ALA A 132 -0.59 1.56 21.48
CA ALA A 132 -0.90 2.49 20.39
C ALA A 132 -0.32 1.99 19.05
N VAL A 133 0.93 1.52 19.06
CA VAL A 133 1.59 0.94 17.88
C VAL A 133 0.88 -0.35 17.46
N GLY A 134 0.54 -1.24 18.40
CA GLY A 134 -0.15 -2.49 18.10
C GLY A 134 -1.53 -2.26 17.47
N VAL A 135 -2.33 -1.32 18.02
CA VAL A 135 -3.63 -0.96 17.45
C VAL A 135 -3.47 -0.34 16.05
N ALA A 136 -2.50 0.57 15.88
CA ALA A 136 -2.24 1.17 14.58
C ALA A 136 -1.82 0.10 13.56
N ASN A 137 -0.90 -0.80 13.92
CA ASN A 137 -0.46 -1.91 13.08
C ASN A 137 -1.62 -2.85 12.70
N TYR A 138 -2.47 -3.18 13.67
CA TYR A 138 -3.67 -4.00 13.45
C TYR A 138 -4.56 -3.41 12.34
N TYR A 139 -4.93 -2.13 12.46
CA TYR A 139 -5.76 -1.49 11.44
C TYR A 139 -5.04 -1.31 10.10
N THR A 140 -3.73 -1.07 10.11
CA THR A 140 -2.94 -0.99 8.88
C THR A 140 -2.99 -2.33 8.13
N ILE A 141 -2.83 -3.45 8.82
CA ILE A 141 -2.97 -4.78 8.23
C ILE A 141 -4.40 -5.01 7.71
N CYS A 142 -5.43 -4.64 8.47
CA CYS A 142 -6.82 -4.80 8.03
C CYS A 142 -7.14 -4.01 6.75
N PHE A 143 -6.55 -2.82 6.59
CA PHE A 143 -6.90 -1.92 5.47
C PHE A 143 -6.07 -2.15 4.22
N ARG A 144 -4.78 -2.49 4.35
CA ARG A 144 -3.87 -2.64 3.22
C ARG A 144 -3.11 -3.97 3.16
N SER A 145 -3.45 -4.94 4.04
CA SER A 145 -2.80 -6.26 4.10
C SER A 145 -1.28 -6.20 4.33
N SER A 146 -0.79 -5.12 4.90
CA SER A 146 0.63 -4.88 5.20
C SER A 146 0.80 -4.25 6.58
N PRO A 147 1.80 -4.64 7.38
CA PRO A 147 2.10 -4.02 8.67
C PRO A 147 2.65 -2.59 8.50
N ILE A 148 2.79 -1.88 9.61
CA ILE A 148 3.48 -0.58 9.62
C ILE A 148 4.97 -0.78 9.31
N LEU A 149 5.45 -0.09 8.29
CA LEU A 149 6.83 -0.07 7.84
C LEU A 149 7.53 1.25 8.22
N PRO A 150 8.88 1.32 8.28
CA PRO A 150 9.56 2.53 8.71
C PRO A 150 9.20 3.79 7.92
N TRP A 151 8.99 3.67 6.64
CA TRP A 151 8.62 4.78 5.73
C TRP A 151 7.16 5.23 5.85
N ASP A 152 6.27 4.44 6.46
CA ASP A 152 4.92 4.90 6.80
C ASP A 152 4.91 6.11 7.73
N LEU A 153 6.00 6.33 8.45
CA LEU A 153 6.17 7.54 9.25
C LEU A 153 6.23 8.80 8.39
N LEU A 154 6.69 8.68 7.14
CA LEU A 154 6.70 9.77 6.16
C LEU A 154 5.29 10.03 5.61
N SER A 155 4.48 8.97 5.48
CA SER A 155 3.12 8.99 4.94
C SER A 155 2.02 9.32 5.96
N LEU A 156 2.37 9.70 7.20
CA LEU A 156 1.38 9.96 8.27
C LEU A 156 0.34 11.04 7.88
N LYS A 157 0.76 12.08 7.16
CA LYS A 157 -0.14 13.15 6.70
C LYS A 157 -1.20 12.61 5.75
N THR A 158 -0.80 11.79 4.78
CA THR A 158 -1.69 11.12 3.83
C THR A 158 -2.63 10.15 4.54
N ALA A 159 -2.12 9.28 5.42
CA ALA A 159 -2.93 8.37 6.21
C ALA A 159 -4.01 9.11 7.02
N MET A 160 -3.66 10.24 7.64
CA MET A 160 -4.61 11.07 8.39
C MET A 160 -5.69 11.70 7.50
N SER A 161 -5.40 12.04 6.26
CA SER A 161 -6.36 12.65 5.33
C SER A 161 -7.47 11.69 4.90
N VAL A 162 -7.18 10.39 4.86
CA VAL A 162 -8.14 9.33 4.47
C VAL A 162 -8.79 8.62 5.66
N THR A 163 -8.29 8.82 6.87
CA THR A 163 -8.75 8.11 8.09
C THR A 163 -10.25 8.26 8.34
N SER A 164 -10.85 9.43 8.01
CA SER A 164 -12.29 9.66 8.16
C SER A 164 -13.17 8.78 7.26
N ASN A 165 -12.59 8.20 6.21
CA ASN A 165 -13.28 7.37 5.23
C ASN A 165 -13.25 5.88 5.59
N TYR A 166 -12.41 5.49 6.58
CA TYR A 166 -12.35 4.12 7.07
C TYR A 166 -13.21 3.94 8.32
N GLN A 167 -13.91 2.82 8.40
CA GLN A 167 -14.59 2.43 9.63
C GLN A 167 -13.69 1.58 10.50
N PHE A 168 -13.38 2.10 11.66
CA PHE A 168 -12.64 1.38 12.68
C PHE A 168 -13.63 0.48 13.45
N SER A 169 -13.79 -0.77 13.02
CA SER A 169 -14.55 -1.77 13.76
C SER A 169 -13.72 -2.25 14.96
N ILE A 170 -14.38 -2.41 16.09
CA ILE A 170 -13.75 -2.98 17.29
C ILE A 170 -14.08 -4.47 17.30
N ASP A 171 -13.17 -5.29 16.79
CA ASP A 171 -13.34 -6.73 16.85
C ASP A 171 -12.99 -7.32 18.25
N ARG A 172 -13.31 -8.59 18.43
CA ARG A 172 -13.15 -9.28 19.70
C ARG A 172 -11.69 -9.44 20.12
N GLN A 173 -10.81 -9.80 19.18
CA GLN A 173 -9.40 -10.03 19.46
C GLN A 173 -8.71 -8.71 19.83
N MET A 174 -8.89 -7.70 18.99
CA MET A 174 -8.32 -6.37 19.21
C MET A 174 -8.74 -5.81 20.57
N PHE A 175 -10.03 -5.87 20.92
CA PHE A 175 -10.52 -5.34 22.20
C PHE A 175 -10.00 -6.13 23.40
N ALA A 176 -9.96 -7.47 23.33
CA ALA A 176 -9.45 -8.30 24.42
C ALA A 176 -7.96 -8.03 24.69
N VAL A 177 -7.15 -7.88 23.63
CA VAL A 177 -5.72 -7.54 23.75
C VAL A 177 -5.55 -6.12 24.32
N ALA A 178 -6.33 -5.14 23.86
CA ALA A 178 -6.30 -3.78 24.40
C ALA A 178 -6.66 -3.77 25.90
N LEU A 179 -7.65 -4.56 26.35
CA LEU A 179 -7.95 -4.74 27.76
C LEU A 179 -6.75 -5.31 28.53
N GLY A 180 -6.00 -6.23 27.95
CA GLY A 180 -4.74 -6.74 28.51
C GLY A 180 -3.73 -5.62 28.77
N PHE A 181 -3.51 -4.74 27.83
CA PHE A 181 -2.63 -3.55 27.99
C PHE A 181 -3.15 -2.59 29.06
N VAL A 182 -4.46 -2.31 29.10
CA VAL A 182 -5.05 -1.46 30.13
C VAL A 182 -4.85 -2.06 31.53
N LEU A 183 -5.05 -3.38 31.69
CA LEU A 183 -4.79 -4.08 32.96
C LEU A 183 -3.31 -4.01 33.35
N LEU A 184 -2.40 -4.25 32.40
CA LEU A 184 -0.96 -4.18 32.62
C LEU A 184 -0.54 -2.77 33.04
N THR A 185 -1.05 -1.74 32.39
CA THR A 185 -0.82 -0.33 32.73
C THR A 185 -1.38 0.02 34.12
N ALA A 186 -2.59 -0.45 34.45
CA ALA A 186 -3.19 -0.28 35.78
C ALA A 186 -2.30 -0.91 36.85
N PHE A 187 -1.76 -2.11 36.63
CA PHE A 187 -0.84 -2.79 37.52
C PHE A 187 0.53 -2.04 37.62
N ALA A 188 1.10 -1.65 36.47
CA ALA A 188 2.35 -0.90 36.40
C ALA A 188 2.29 0.42 37.18
N SER A 189 1.13 1.08 37.26
CA SER A 189 0.90 2.29 38.05
C SER A 189 1.17 2.10 39.56
N LYS A 190 1.16 0.86 40.06
CA LYS A 190 1.41 0.49 41.47
C LYS A 190 2.90 0.29 41.78
N ILE A 191 3.79 0.31 40.78
CA ILE A 191 5.25 0.23 40.94
C ILE A 191 5.76 1.48 41.66
N ALA A 192 6.38 1.31 42.81
CA ALA A 192 6.87 2.42 43.64
C ALA A 192 8.40 2.50 43.65
N VAL A 193 9.00 2.48 42.44
CA VAL A 193 10.45 2.53 42.26
C VAL A 193 10.84 3.90 41.66
N ASN A 194 11.57 4.68 42.43
CA ASN A 194 12.10 5.97 41.99
C ASN A 194 13.62 5.98 42.17
N ILE A 195 14.34 6.28 41.10
CA ILE A 195 15.80 6.43 41.13
C ILE A 195 16.12 7.91 40.92
N ARG A 196 16.47 8.57 42.02
CA ARG A 196 16.85 10.02 42.01
C ARG A 196 18.29 10.24 41.55
N ARG A 197 19.18 9.26 41.72
CA ARG A 197 20.59 9.37 41.32
C ARG A 197 20.68 9.39 39.78
N PRO A 198 21.44 10.35 39.20
CA PRO A 198 21.51 10.49 37.74
C PRO A 198 22.27 9.32 37.09
N LEU A 199 23.37 8.85 37.68
CA LEU A 199 24.26 7.86 37.07
C LEU A 199 23.54 6.56 36.66
N PRO A 200 22.75 5.84 37.51
CA PRO A 200 22.02 4.65 37.07
C PRO A 200 21.03 4.94 35.96
N ARG A 201 20.37 6.13 35.99
CA ARG A 201 19.43 6.53 34.94
C ARG A 201 20.15 6.71 33.61
N VAL A 202 21.29 7.41 33.61
CA VAL A 202 22.12 7.62 32.41
C VAL A 202 22.57 6.26 31.84
N VAL A 203 23.03 5.34 32.70
CA VAL A 203 23.45 3.99 32.26
C VAL A 203 22.30 3.27 31.58
N PHE A 204 21.11 3.21 32.20
CA PHE A 204 19.95 2.57 31.58
C PHE A 204 19.53 3.21 30.24
N GLY A 205 19.52 4.55 30.19
CA GLY A 205 19.16 5.26 28.94
C GLY A 205 20.17 5.05 27.82
N LEU A 206 21.48 5.19 28.13
CA LEU A 206 22.52 4.96 27.12
C LEU A 206 22.62 3.51 26.69
N SER A 207 22.47 2.54 27.62
CA SER A 207 22.43 1.13 27.26
C SER A 207 21.24 0.83 26.35
N GLY A 208 20.04 1.36 26.65
CA GLY A 208 18.86 1.20 25.81
C GLY A 208 19.06 1.81 24.42
N ALA A 209 19.58 3.03 24.34
CA ALA A 209 19.87 3.69 23.07
C ALA A 209 20.91 2.91 22.23
N ALA A 210 21.98 2.41 22.88
CA ALA A 210 22.99 1.62 22.22
C ALA A 210 22.42 0.30 21.67
N VAL A 211 21.57 -0.39 22.43
CA VAL A 211 20.91 -1.62 21.98
C VAL A 211 20.04 -1.34 20.75
N ILE A 212 19.19 -0.31 20.79
CA ILE A 212 18.32 0.04 19.65
C ILE A 212 19.16 0.42 18.42
N ALA A 213 20.28 1.11 18.58
CA ALA A 213 21.15 1.47 17.46
C ALA A 213 21.94 0.27 16.88
N VAL A 214 22.26 -0.72 17.71
CA VAL A 214 23.04 -1.91 17.28
C VAL A 214 22.16 -2.94 16.60
N ILE A 215 20.88 -3.10 16.96
CA ILE A 215 20.00 -4.08 16.38
C ILE A 215 19.95 -4.01 14.84
N PRO A 216 19.65 -2.87 14.17
CA PRO A 216 19.60 -2.81 12.72
C PRO A 216 20.95 -3.13 12.08
N LEU A 217 22.07 -2.71 12.66
CA LEU A 217 23.40 -3.05 12.15
C LEU A 217 23.72 -4.55 12.25
N MET A 218 23.30 -5.18 13.36
CA MET A 218 23.46 -6.61 13.56
C MET A 218 22.62 -7.43 12.57
N LEU A 219 21.40 -6.96 12.26
CA LEU A 219 20.50 -7.62 11.33
C LEU A 219 20.92 -7.54 9.85
N GLN A 220 21.93 -6.72 9.51
CA GLN A 220 22.55 -6.73 8.17
C GLN A 220 23.50 -7.92 7.95
N ASN A 221 23.97 -8.56 9.05
CA ASN A 221 24.94 -9.65 8.96
C ASN A 221 24.26 -11.00 8.65
N GLY A 222 24.62 -11.63 7.53
CA GLY A 222 24.03 -12.89 7.06
C GLY A 222 24.16 -14.05 8.06
N SER A 223 25.30 -14.15 8.78
CA SER A 223 25.49 -15.20 9.80
C SER A 223 24.55 -15.02 10.98
N VAL A 224 24.25 -13.77 11.36
CA VAL A 224 23.29 -13.48 12.42
C VAL A 224 21.87 -13.83 11.97
N LYS A 225 21.49 -13.46 10.76
CA LYS A 225 20.18 -13.79 10.18
C LYS A 225 19.96 -15.30 10.12
N SER A 226 20.94 -16.06 9.62
CA SER A 226 20.92 -17.51 9.61
C SER A 226 20.80 -18.11 11.02
N PHE A 227 21.56 -17.61 11.99
CA PHE A 227 21.48 -18.06 13.39
C PHE A 227 20.08 -17.82 13.99
N LEU A 228 19.49 -16.66 13.72
CA LEU A 228 18.14 -16.31 14.16
C LEU A 228 17.05 -17.08 13.41
N LYS A 229 17.38 -17.73 12.29
CA LYS A 229 16.43 -18.29 11.31
C LYS A 229 15.39 -17.23 10.89
N MET A 230 15.89 -16.06 10.56
CA MET A 230 15.09 -14.91 10.22
C MET A 230 14.45 -15.11 8.83
N ASP A 231 13.20 -14.79 8.70
CA ASP A 231 12.58 -14.62 7.37
C ASP A 231 13.10 -13.31 6.76
N GLU A 232 13.56 -13.42 5.51
CA GLU A 232 14.07 -12.29 4.71
C GLU A 232 13.18 -12.02 3.49
N THR A 233 12.00 -12.64 3.45
CA THR A 233 11.07 -12.55 2.33
C THR A 233 10.38 -11.19 2.31
N LEU A 234 10.97 -10.24 1.60
CA LEU A 234 10.50 -8.85 1.59
C LEU A 234 9.15 -8.67 0.88
N PHE A 235 8.80 -9.51 -0.08
CA PHE A 235 7.53 -9.39 -0.83
C PHE A 235 6.30 -9.87 -0.07
N MET A 236 6.44 -10.38 1.15
CA MET A 236 5.35 -10.72 2.06
C MET A 236 5.55 -10.04 3.43
N PRO A 237 5.37 -8.72 3.55
CA PRO A 237 5.65 -8.00 4.79
C PRO A 237 4.87 -8.54 5.99
N ALA A 238 3.65 -9.01 5.79
CA ALA A 238 2.85 -9.62 6.85
C ALA A 238 3.52 -10.89 7.39
N SER A 239 3.94 -11.82 6.53
CA SER A 239 4.66 -13.03 6.90
C SER A 239 6.00 -12.73 7.58
N LEU A 240 6.73 -11.74 7.05
CA LEU A 240 7.98 -11.27 7.68
C LEU A 240 7.77 -10.84 9.13
N TYR A 241 6.69 -10.09 9.41
CA TYR A 241 6.38 -9.60 10.75
C TYR A 241 5.84 -10.70 11.66
N GLU A 242 5.05 -11.63 11.14
CA GLU A 242 4.58 -12.81 11.88
C GLU A 242 5.75 -13.72 12.30
N THR A 243 6.72 -13.91 11.42
CA THR A 243 7.89 -14.77 11.68
C THR A 243 8.92 -14.12 12.59
N ASN A 244 9.25 -12.84 12.35
CA ASN A 244 10.34 -12.16 13.03
C ASN A 244 9.89 -11.30 14.23
N GLY A 245 8.61 -10.96 14.32
CA GLY A 245 8.01 -10.02 15.27
C GLY A 245 8.12 -8.56 14.82
N PHE A 246 7.25 -7.73 15.34
CA PHE A 246 7.09 -6.33 14.93
C PHE A 246 8.39 -5.52 15.07
N ALA A 247 9.01 -5.51 16.26
CA ALA A 247 10.16 -4.66 16.53
C ALA A 247 11.38 -5.06 15.70
N VAL A 248 11.65 -6.37 15.57
CA VAL A 248 12.77 -6.88 14.76
C VAL A 248 12.54 -6.59 13.28
N SER A 249 11.35 -6.83 12.76
CA SER A 249 11.02 -6.55 11.36
C SER A 249 11.08 -5.06 11.03
N PHE A 250 10.56 -4.22 11.90
CA PHE A 250 10.67 -2.76 11.74
C PHE A 250 12.13 -2.29 11.72
N MET A 251 12.97 -2.80 12.63
CA MET A 251 14.40 -2.47 12.67
C MET A 251 15.17 -3.04 11.48
N TYR A 252 14.79 -4.22 10.99
CA TYR A 252 15.36 -4.81 9.79
C TYR A 252 15.07 -3.95 8.55
N ASN A 253 13.84 -3.48 8.42
CA ASN A 253 13.42 -2.65 7.29
C ASN A 253 14.03 -1.24 7.27
N LEU A 254 14.63 -0.74 8.38
CA LEU A 254 15.31 0.56 8.39
C LEU A 254 16.45 0.66 7.37
N GLN A 255 17.08 -0.46 7.00
CA GLN A 255 18.14 -0.48 5.98
C GLN A 255 17.64 -0.12 4.58
N TYR A 256 16.34 -0.24 4.34
CA TYR A 256 15.70 0.00 3.05
C TYR A 256 15.08 1.40 2.91
N ILE A 257 15.31 2.29 3.86
CA ILE A 257 14.87 3.70 3.73
C ILE A 257 15.61 4.42 2.59
N SER A 258 16.84 3.98 2.26
CA SER A 258 17.63 4.52 1.18
C SER A 258 17.93 3.43 0.13
N VAL A 259 17.84 3.80 -1.13
CA VAL A 259 18.20 2.92 -2.25
C VAL A 259 19.72 2.94 -2.44
N ASN A 260 20.32 1.77 -2.44
CA ASN A 260 21.75 1.62 -2.69
C ASN A 260 22.02 1.62 -4.19
N LYS A 261 23.22 2.07 -4.57
CA LYS A 261 23.69 1.90 -5.96
C LYS A 261 23.72 0.42 -6.34
N PRO A 262 23.25 0.05 -7.55
CA PRO A 262 23.42 -1.30 -8.07
C PRO A 262 24.88 -1.74 -8.07
N GLU A 263 25.12 -3.04 -7.97
CA GLU A 263 26.47 -3.57 -8.01
C GLU A 263 27.13 -3.28 -9.37
N GLY A 264 28.32 -2.69 -9.35
CA GLY A 264 29.05 -2.31 -10.58
C GLY A 264 28.55 -1.03 -11.27
N TYR A 265 27.55 -0.33 -10.72
CA TYR A 265 26.98 0.89 -11.31
C TYR A 265 28.05 1.93 -11.64
N SER A 266 28.05 2.39 -12.90
CA SER A 266 28.86 3.51 -13.41
C SER A 266 28.14 4.21 -14.58
N LEU A 267 28.46 5.48 -14.82
CA LEU A 267 27.92 6.20 -15.98
C LEU A 267 28.33 5.55 -17.32
N ALA A 268 29.50 4.92 -17.41
CA ALA A 268 29.89 4.18 -18.57
C ALA A 268 29.00 2.97 -18.86
N GLN A 269 28.59 2.25 -17.80
CA GLN A 269 27.63 1.14 -17.95
C GLN A 269 26.24 1.65 -18.38
N VAL A 270 25.78 2.80 -17.84
CA VAL A 270 24.54 3.46 -18.28
C VAL A 270 24.63 3.79 -19.76
N GLU A 271 25.71 4.43 -20.19
CA GLU A 271 25.97 4.82 -21.58
C GLU A 271 26.01 3.60 -22.52
N ASP A 272 26.68 2.50 -22.12
CA ASP A 272 26.73 1.27 -22.90
C ASP A 272 25.35 0.67 -23.16
N VAL A 273 24.48 0.61 -22.13
CA VAL A 273 23.11 0.13 -22.27
C VAL A 273 22.32 1.05 -23.19
N MET A 274 22.38 2.37 -23.01
CA MET A 274 21.64 3.34 -23.81
C MET A 274 22.05 3.35 -25.27
N ASN A 275 23.36 3.27 -25.56
CA ASN A 275 23.89 3.26 -26.93
C ASN A 275 23.39 2.05 -27.71
N ALA A 276 23.20 0.88 -27.08
CA ALA A 276 22.63 -0.29 -27.74
C ALA A 276 21.24 -0.04 -28.30
N TYR A 277 20.41 0.73 -27.59
CA TYR A 277 19.03 1.08 -28.01
C TYR A 277 18.96 2.28 -28.93
N THR A 278 19.80 3.28 -28.77
CA THR A 278 19.88 4.44 -29.65
C THR A 278 20.40 4.05 -31.05
N ALA A 279 21.39 3.16 -31.12
CA ALA A 279 21.89 2.64 -32.38
C ALA A 279 20.85 1.81 -33.14
N ALA A 280 20.00 1.04 -32.41
CA ALA A 280 18.90 0.28 -33.00
C ALA A 280 17.84 1.21 -33.63
N GLN A 281 17.50 2.32 -32.98
CA GLN A 281 16.59 3.32 -33.52
C GLN A 281 17.12 3.96 -34.80
N THR A 282 18.40 4.34 -34.86
CA THR A 282 19.04 4.92 -36.04
C THR A 282 19.07 3.93 -37.22
N SER A 283 19.25 2.65 -36.92
CA SER A 283 19.27 1.57 -37.94
C SER A 283 17.88 1.25 -38.46
N ALA A 284 16.84 1.32 -37.61
CA ALA A 284 15.45 1.10 -37.97
C ALA A 284 14.89 2.28 -38.79
N SER A 285 15.25 3.51 -38.43
CA SER A 285 14.88 4.73 -39.18
C SER A 285 15.56 4.81 -40.58
N GLY A 286 16.69 4.13 -40.75
CA GLY A 286 17.38 4.04 -42.05
C GLY A 286 16.75 3.05 -43.04
N ASN A 287 15.94 2.08 -42.56
CA ASN A 287 15.26 1.07 -43.38
C ASN A 287 13.76 1.26 -43.57
N SER A 288 13.11 1.98 -42.67
CA SER A 288 11.74 2.46 -42.81
C SER A 288 11.80 3.97 -43.04
N GLY A 289 11.88 4.36 -44.30
CA GLY A 289 11.70 5.77 -44.73
C GLY A 289 10.26 6.25 -44.56
N GLU A 290 9.56 5.84 -43.55
CA GLU A 290 8.33 6.45 -43.08
C GLU A 290 8.72 7.66 -42.21
N ASN A 291 9.08 8.76 -42.89
CA ASN A 291 8.85 10.09 -42.35
C ASN A 291 7.39 10.11 -41.89
N MET A 292 7.09 10.49 -40.65
CA MET A 292 5.75 10.94 -40.29
C MET A 292 5.36 11.90 -41.43
N GLU A 293 4.31 11.56 -42.17
CA GLU A 293 3.78 12.50 -43.15
C GLU A 293 3.47 13.78 -42.36
N GLU A 294 4.02 14.91 -42.83
CA GLU A 294 3.90 16.24 -42.20
C GLU A 294 2.45 16.68 -41.89
N ASN A 295 1.46 15.83 -42.22
CA ASN A 295 0.01 16.04 -42.06
C ASN A 295 -0.70 14.92 -41.27
N GLN A 296 0.00 13.98 -40.60
CA GLN A 296 -0.71 12.97 -39.84
C GLN A 296 -1.13 13.54 -38.49
N GLN A 297 -2.44 13.70 -38.30
CA GLN A 297 -3.02 14.14 -37.02
C GLN A 297 -2.74 13.09 -35.94
N LEU A 298 -2.01 13.48 -34.89
CA LEU A 298 -1.71 12.63 -33.75
C LEU A 298 -3.00 12.31 -32.97
N PRO A 299 -3.18 11.07 -32.46
CA PRO A 299 -4.37 10.73 -31.72
C PRO A 299 -4.39 11.39 -30.33
N ASN A 300 -5.57 11.71 -29.82
CA ASN A 300 -5.72 11.98 -28.39
C ASN A 300 -5.51 10.67 -27.61
N ILE A 301 -4.95 10.76 -26.42
CA ILE A 301 -4.68 9.62 -25.52
C ILE A 301 -5.33 9.92 -24.18
N ILE A 302 -6.35 9.16 -23.84
CA ILE A 302 -7.12 9.27 -22.60
C ILE A 302 -6.83 8.04 -21.76
N VAL A 303 -6.24 8.18 -20.61
CA VAL A 303 -5.85 7.08 -19.72
C VAL A 303 -6.58 7.19 -18.40
N ILE A 304 -7.29 6.14 -18.03
CA ILE A 304 -8.00 5.99 -16.78
C ILE A 304 -7.33 4.90 -15.95
N MET A 305 -6.74 5.24 -14.84
CA MET A 305 -6.39 4.29 -13.81
C MET A 305 -7.54 4.21 -12.82
N ASN A 306 -8.32 3.13 -12.91
CA ASN A 306 -9.55 2.98 -12.16
C ASN A 306 -9.27 2.32 -10.80
N GLU A 307 -9.63 3.00 -9.72
CA GLU A 307 -9.43 2.58 -8.33
C GLU A 307 -10.01 1.18 -8.08
N ALA A 308 -9.16 0.28 -7.61
CA ALA A 308 -9.47 -1.11 -7.26
C ALA A 308 -10.27 -1.88 -8.34
N PHE A 309 -10.19 -1.47 -9.62
CA PHE A 309 -10.89 -2.14 -10.70
C PHE A 309 -10.21 -3.46 -11.06
N SER A 310 -10.86 -4.58 -10.76
CA SER A 310 -10.29 -5.90 -11.04
C SER A 310 -11.35 -6.94 -11.36
N ASP A 311 -10.98 -7.84 -12.26
CA ASP A 311 -11.76 -9.04 -12.53
C ASP A 311 -11.32 -10.16 -11.57
N LEU A 312 -12.15 -10.45 -10.57
CA LEU A 312 -11.84 -11.48 -9.58
C LEU A 312 -11.89 -12.92 -10.13
N ALA A 313 -12.30 -13.13 -11.39
CA ALA A 313 -12.23 -14.43 -12.05
C ALA A 313 -10.77 -14.96 -12.15
N VAL A 314 -9.77 -14.09 -12.10
CA VAL A 314 -8.36 -14.52 -12.02
C VAL A 314 -8.03 -15.33 -10.76
N LEU A 315 -8.85 -15.22 -9.70
CA LEU A 315 -8.67 -15.97 -8.45
C LEU A 315 -9.20 -17.40 -8.52
N GLY A 316 -10.07 -17.69 -9.50
CA GLY A 316 -10.72 -18.98 -9.71
C GLY A 316 -12.20 -18.82 -10.02
N ASP A 317 -12.84 -19.96 -10.27
CA ASP A 317 -14.25 -20.01 -10.68
C ASP A 317 -15.20 -19.59 -9.54
N PHE A 318 -16.17 -18.76 -9.88
CA PHE A 318 -17.30 -18.40 -9.02
C PHE A 318 -18.51 -18.00 -9.88
N GLU A 319 -19.69 -18.07 -9.32
CA GLU A 319 -20.94 -17.71 -9.99
C GLU A 319 -21.59 -16.49 -9.34
N THR A 320 -22.15 -15.62 -10.16
CA THR A 320 -22.95 -14.46 -9.76
C THR A 320 -24.35 -14.52 -10.38
N ASN A 321 -25.26 -13.68 -9.88
CA ASN A 321 -26.59 -13.55 -10.47
C ASN A 321 -26.58 -12.89 -11.88
N ALA A 322 -25.58 -12.05 -12.17
CA ALA A 322 -25.35 -11.39 -13.46
C ALA A 322 -23.86 -11.12 -13.66
N ASP A 323 -23.41 -10.92 -14.89
CA ASP A 323 -22.05 -10.47 -15.17
C ASP A 323 -21.81 -9.10 -14.53
N TYR A 324 -20.69 -8.97 -13.82
CA TYR A 324 -20.29 -7.72 -13.13
C TYR A 324 -19.39 -6.82 -13.97
N MET A 325 -18.98 -7.25 -15.17
CA MET A 325 -18.20 -6.48 -16.14
C MET A 325 -18.67 -6.73 -17.58
N PRO A 326 -19.99 -6.65 -17.87
CA PRO A 326 -20.53 -7.10 -19.14
C PRO A 326 -19.98 -6.32 -20.34
N PHE A 327 -19.73 -5.03 -20.21
CA PHE A 327 -19.17 -4.23 -21.28
C PHE A 327 -17.70 -4.58 -21.53
N THR A 328 -16.88 -4.58 -20.50
CA THR A 328 -15.45 -4.93 -20.60
C THR A 328 -15.25 -6.34 -21.17
N HIS A 329 -16.05 -7.33 -20.73
CA HIS A 329 -15.96 -8.69 -21.25
C HIS A 329 -16.36 -8.80 -22.73
N SER A 330 -17.29 -7.95 -23.20
CA SER A 330 -17.76 -7.96 -24.59
C SER A 330 -16.90 -7.14 -25.55
N LEU A 331 -16.06 -6.22 -25.04
CA LEU A 331 -15.31 -5.29 -25.87
C LEU A 331 -14.13 -5.98 -26.57
N THR A 332 -14.23 -6.16 -27.88
CA THR A 332 -13.25 -6.92 -28.69
C THR A 332 -12.78 -6.19 -29.96
N GLU A 333 -13.61 -5.31 -30.52
CA GLU A 333 -13.28 -4.58 -31.74
C GLU A 333 -12.37 -3.38 -31.43
N ASN A 334 -11.36 -3.15 -32.26
CA ASN A 334 -10.39 -2.06 -32.10
C ASN A 334 -9.78 -2.02 -30.67
N THR A 335 -9.54 -3.22 -30.10
CA THR A 335 -9.20 -3.36 -28.66
C THR A 335 -8.00 -4.25 -28.46
N ILE A 336 -6.99 -3.74 -27.75
CA ILE A 336 -5.95 -4.55 -27.12
C ILE A 336 -6.32 -4.67 -25.63
N ARG A 337 -6.41 -5.89 -25.11
CA ARG A 337 -6.79 -6.12 -23.71
C ARG A 337 -5.99 -7.27 -23.10
N GLY A 338 -6.06 -7.41 -21.81
CA GLY A 338 -5.43 -8.55 -21.13
C GLY A 338 -5.25 -8.35 -19.64
N ASN A 339 -4.30 -9.10 -19.08
CA ASN A 339 -3.95 -9.10 -17.68
C ASN A 339 -2.74 -8.22 -17.43
N LEU A 340 -2.90 -7.23 -16.54
CA LEU A 340 -1.85 -6.34 -16.09
C LEU A 340 -1.40 -6.74 -14.69
N PHE A 341 -0.11 -6.99 -14.54
CA PHE A 341 0.51 -7.31 -13.26
C PHE A 341 1.00 -6.03 -12.60
N VAL A 342 0.56 -5.80 -11.38
CA VAL A 342 0.91 -4.64 -10.56
C VAL A 342 1.72 -5.06 -9.33
N SER A 343 2.47 -4.15 -8.76
CA SER A 343 3.34 -4.43 -7.61
C SER A 343 2.60 -4.36 -6.26
N VAL A 344 1.35 -3.90 -6.24
CA VAL A 344 0.59 -3.62 -5.01
C VAL A 344 -0.79 -4.26 -5.03
N LYS A 345 -1.37 -4.46 -3.83
CA LYS A 345 -2.75 -4.92 -3.63
C LYS A 345 -3.37 -4.23 -2.42
N GLY A 346 -4.66 -4.00 -2.46
CA GLY A 346 -5.42 -3.44 -1.34
C GLY A 346 -5.10 -1.99 -1.00
N GLY A 347 -4.29 -1.30 -1.83
CA GLY A 347 -3.87 0.08 -1.64
C GLY A 347 -2.50 0.37 -2.25
N ASN A 348 -1.92 1.54 -1.94
CA ASN A 348 -0.69 2.07 -2.51
C ASN A 348 -0.80 2.40 -4.00
N THR A 349 -1.94 2.93 -4.42
CA THR A 349 -2.28 3.38 -5.78
C THR A 349 -1.15 4.16 -6.46
N ALA A 350 -0.46 5.05 -5.71
CA ALA A 350 0.66 5.85 -6.20
C ALA A 350 1.84 5.03 -6.76
N ASN A 351 2.01 3.78 -6.35
CA ASN A 351 3.06 2.92 -6.90
C ASN A 351 2.70 2.41 -8.30
N SER A 352 1.42 2.10 -8.57
CA SER A 352 0.96 1.76 -9.92
C SER A 352 1.00 2.99 -10.85
N GLU A 353 0.67 4.20 -10.35
CA GLU A 353 0.86 5.45 -11.08
C GLU A 353 2.34 5.67 -11.45
N PHE A 354 3.23 5.49 -10.45
CA PHE A 354 4.67 5.61 -10.63
C PHE A 354 5.18 4.65 -11.72
N GLU A 355 4.88 3.36 -11.59
CA GLU A 355 5.32 2.36 -12.57
C GLU A 355 4.79 2.67 -13.98
N PHE A 356 3.53 3.12 -14.10
CA PHE A 356 2.94 3.47 -15.39
C PHE A 356 3.56 4.72 -16.02
N LEU A 357 3.69 5.82 -15.25
CA LEU A 357 4.12 7.11 -15.80
C LEU A 357 5.61 7.19 -16.05
N THR A 358 6.44 6.56 -15.19
CA THR A 358 7.89 6.60 -15.31
C THR A 358 8.46 5.47 -16.16
N GLY A 359 7.77 4.32 -16.23
CA GLY A 359 8.31 3.07 -16.76
C GLY A 359 9.32 2.41 -15.82
N ASP A 360 9.57 2.95 -14.64
CA ASP A 360 10.39 2.33 -13.61
C ASP A 360 9.60 1.25 -12.85
N SER A 361 10.27 0.35 -12.15
CA SER A 361 9.60 -0.73 -11.44
C SER A 361 9.83 -0.67 -9.94
N MET A 362 8.78 -0.99 -9.17
CA MET A 362 8.89 -1.21 -7.73
C MET A 362 9.78 -2.41 -7.38
N ALA A 363 10.14 -3.26 -8.36
CA ALA A 363 11.04 -4.39 -8.18
C ALA A 363 12.44 -4.00 -7.65
N PHE A 364 12.91 -2.81 -7.98
CA PHE A 364 14.23 -2.29 -7.62
C PHE A 364 14.19 -1.26 -6.50
N LEU A 365 13.01 -1.04 -5.92
CA LEU A 365 12.81 -0.14 -4.79
C LEU A 365 12.55 -0.93 -3.50
N PRO A 366 12.82 -0.35 -2.34
CA PRO A 366 12.53 -0.99 -1.06
C PRO A 366 11.06 -1.37 -0.96
N GLN A 367 10.82 -2.62 -0.59
CA GLN A 367 9.47 -3.16 -0.53
C GLN A 367 8.57 -2.37 0.42
N GLY A 368 7.32 -2.16 0.00
CA GLY A 368 6.34 -1.37 0.72
C GLY A 368 6.64 0.14 0.72
N SER A 369 7.71 0.60 0.05
CA SER A 369 7.95 2.03 -0.16
C SER A 369 6.83 2.64 -1.02
N VAL A 370 6.64 3.93 -0.89
CA VAL A 370 5.76 4.72 -1.73
C VAL A 370 6.64 5.66 -2.55
N ALA A 371 6.79 5.35 -3.85
CA ALA A 371 7.76 6.02 -4.70
C ALA A 371 7.56 7.54 -4.73
N TYR A 372 6.32 8.00 -4.83
CA TYR A 372 5.97 9.43 -4.85
C TYR A 372 6.46 10.17 -3.60
N GLN A 373 6.34 9.57 -2.43
CA GLN A 373 6.67 10.23 -1.16
C GLN A 373 8.14 10.13 -0.76
N GLN A 374 8.88 9.20 -1.37
CA GLN A 374 10.24 8.90 -0.95
C GLN A 374 11.28 9.22 -2.03
N PHE A 375 10.94 9.09 -3.31
CA PHE A 375 11.93 9.10 -4.37
C PHE A 375 11.70 10.17 -5.43
N ILE A 376 10.45 10.63 -5.64
CA ILE A 376 10.16 11.72 -6.57
C ILE A 376 10.19 13.04 -5.82
N ASN A 377 11.30 13.77 -5.95
CA ASN A 377 11.54 15.03 -5.24
C ASN A 377 12.09 16.16 -6.14
N SER A 378 12.09 15.95 -7.44
CA SER A 378 12.50 16.92 -8.46
C SER A 378 11.91 16.52 -9.81
N GLU A 379 12.09 17.38 -10.81
CA GLU A 379 11.68 17.15 -12.19
C GLU A 379 12.26 15.82 -12.70
N THR A 380 11.35 14.94 -13.13
CA THR A 380 11.68 13.58 -13.58
C THR A 380 11.08 13.35 -14.96
N PRO A 381 11.87 12.99 -15.97
CA PRO A 381 11.37 12.62 -17.29
C PRO A 381 10.40 11.44 -17.20
N THR A 382 9.25 11.55 -17.85
CA THR A 382 8.20 10.51 -17.80
C THR A 382 7.48 10.44 -19.15
N LEU A 383 6.48 9.55 -19.25
CA LEU A 383 5.55 9.54 -20.37
C LEU A 383 4.94 10.93 -20.63
N VAL A 384 4.68 11.69 -19.56
CA VAL A 384 4.06 13.04 -19.65
C VAL A 384 4.97 13.99 -20.41
N SER A 385 6.20 14.18 -19.94
CA SER A 385 7.17 15.08 -20.59
C SER A 385 7.56 14.60 -21.98
N TYR A 386 7.56 13.27 -22.20
CA TYR A 386 7.79 12.71 -23.53
C TYR A 386 6.66 13.08 -24.51
N LEU A 387 5.39 12.92 -24.12
CA LEU A 387 4.26 13.32 -24.95
C LEU A 387 4.19 14.84 -25.15
N GLU A 388 4.50 15.64 -24.12
CA GLU A 388 4.62 17.09 -24.25
C GLU A 388 5.64 17.47 -25.34
N SER A 389 6.78 16.79 -25.40
CA SER A 389 7.80 17.01 -26.44
C SER A 389 7.33 16.68 -27.86
N LEU A 390 6.32 15.82 -27.98
CA LEU A 390 5.64 15.51 -29.24
C LEU A 390 4.49 16.49 -29.58
N GLY A 391 4.28 17.52 -28.76
CA GLY A 391 3.28 18.57 -28.97
C GLY A 391 1.95 18.35 -28.26
N TYR A 392 1.82 17.33 -27.43
CA TYR A 392 0.61 17.10 -26.62
C TYR A 392 0.41 18.20 -25.58
N GLN A 393 -0.83 18.55 -25.33
CA GLN A 393 -1.23 19.21 -24.09
C GLN A 393 -1.58 18.15 -23.06
N THR A 394 -1.23 18.35 -21.81
CA THR A 394 -1.29 17.31 -20.78
C THR A 394 -2.19 17.68 -19.62
N ALA A 395 -3.01 16.75 -19.12
CA ALA A 395 -3.86 16.97 -17.95
C ALA A 395 -3.83 15.77 -17.01
N ALA A 396 -3.68 16.03 -15.71
CA ALA A 396 -3.89 15.05 -14.65
C ALA A 396 -5.17 15.35 -13.86
N MET A 397 -5.93 14.32 -13.51
CA MET A 397 -7.20 14.45 -12.81
C MET A 397 -7.33 13.44 -11.69
N HIS A 398 -7.74 13.90 -10.49
CA HIS A 398 -8.02 13.03 -9.36
C HIS A 398 -9.12 13.62 -8.46
N PRO A 399 -10.33 13.00 -8.38
CA PRO A 399 -11.48 13.53 -7.67
C PRO A 399 -11.36 13.39 -6.13
N PHE A 400 -10.17 13.65 -5.58
CA PHE A 400 -9.88 13.58 -4.15
C PHE A 400 -8.89 14.67 -3.72
N ASN A 401 -8.38 14.56 -2.46
CA ASN A 401 -7.47 15.55 -1.90
C ASN A 401 -6.13 15.59 -2.64
N ALA A 402 -5.67 16.77 -3.00
CA ALA A 402 -4.40 17.01 -3.67
C ALA A 402 -3.20 16.41 -2.94
N SER A 403 -3.17 16.54 -1.60
CA SER A 403 -2.11 15.99 -0.75
C SER A 403 -2.16 14.46 -0.59
N GLY A 404 -3.10 13.76 -1.24
CA GLY A 404 -3.13 12.31 -1.27
C GLY A 404 -1.92 11.78 -2.05
N TRP A 405 -1.03 11.02 -1.39
CA TRP A 405 0.24 10.56 -1.96
C TRP A 405 1.18 11.68 -2.46
N ASP A 406 1.01 12.92 -1.96
CA ASP A 406 1.77 14.12 -2.35
C ASP A 406 1.68 14.43 -3.87
N ARG A 407 0.52 14.12 -4.51
CA ARG A 407 0.30 14.35 -5.95
C ARG A 407 0.39 15.83 -6.33
N ASP A 408 0.05 16.74 -5.41
CA ASP A 408 0.21 18.19 -5.57
C ASP A 408 1.68 18.63 -5.75
N GLU A 409 2.64 17.81 -5.27
CA GLU A 409 4.08 18.02 -5.47
C GLU A 409 4.61 17.21 -6.67
N VAL A 410 4.16 15.96 -6.83
CA VAL A 410 4.70 15.01 -7.82
C VAL A 410 4.23 15.29 -9.25
N TYR A 411 2.95 15.60 -9.47
CA TYR A 411 2.45 15.85 -10.83
C TYR A 411 3.11 17.05 -11.52
N PRO A 412 3.40 18.16 -10.82
CA PRO A 412 4.26 19.22 -11.38
C PRO A 412 5.65 18.73 -11.78
N PHE A 413 6.30 17.83 -10.98
CA PHE A 413 7.61 17.26 -11.34
C PHE A 413 7.56 16.37 -12.59
N PHE A 414 6.41 15.81 -12.93
CA PHE A 414 6.20 15.04 -14.17
C PHE A 414 5.88 15.91 -15.39
N GLY A 415 5.53 17.19 -15.20
CA GLY A 415 5.31 18.15 -16.26
C GLY A 415 3.86 18.23 -16.79
N PHE A 416 2.86 17.89 -15.98
CA PHE A 416 1.47 18.12 -16.41
C PHE A 416 1.13 19.61 -16.54
N ASP A 417 0.59 20.02 -17.71
CA ASP A 417 0.13 21.40 -17.97
C ASP A 417 -1.06 21.82 -17.09
N ARG A 418 -1.98 20.87 -16.87
CA ARG A 418 -3.20 21.10 -16.10
C ARG A 418 -3.39 19.98 -15.07
N ILE A 419 -3.64 20.37 -13.82
CA ILE A 419 -3.83 19.41 -12.72
C ILE A 419 -5.15 19.76 -12.02
N LEU A 420 -6.06 18.79 -11.92
CA LEU A 420 -7.37 18.97 -11.29
C LEU A 420 -7.53 17.99 -10.13
N PHE A 421 -7.83 18.54 -8.96
CA PHE A 421 -8.20 17.78 -7.77
C PHE A 421 -9.67 18.02 -7.41
N TYR A 422 -10.17 17.39 -6.35
CA TYR A 422 -11.57 17.45 -5.94
C TYR A 422 -12.19 18.85 -5.97
N ASN A 423 -11.46 19.88 -5.54
CA ASN A 423 -11.99 21.24 -5.50
C ASN A 423 -12.26 21.84 -6.89
N ASP A 424 -11.49 21.41 -7.89
CA ASP A 424 -11.53 21.90 -9.27
C ASP A 424 -12.60 21.19 -10.11
N PHE A 425 -13.11 20.05 -9.64
CA PHE A 425 -14.20 19.33 -10.30
C PHE A 425 -15.51 20.11 -10.20
N THR A 426 -16.29 20.09 -11.25
CA THR A 426 -17.68 20.56 -11.30
C THR A 426 -18.68 19.40 -11.17
N HIS A 427 -18.31 18.23 -11.68
CA HIS A 427 -19.07 16.98 -11.55
C HIS A 427 -18.62 16.25 -10.29
N LYS A 428 -19.46 16.20 -9.26
CA LYS A 428 -19.13 15.66 -7.92
C LYS A 428 -20.20 14.73 -7.35
N ASP A 429 -21.02 14.14 -8.22
CA ASP A 429 -22.02 13.20 -7.77
C ASP A 429 -21.35 11.97 -7.16
N LYS A 430 -21.81 11.57 -5.99
CA LYS A 430 -21.15 10.54 -5.20
C LYS A 430 -21.93 9.23 -5.25
N LEU A 431 -21.17 8.17 -5.36
CA LEU A 431 -21.60 6.82 -5.03
C LEU A 431 -20.93 6.41 -3.73
N ARG A 432 -21.69 6.00 -2.73
CA ARG A 432 -21.21 5.89 -1.35
C ARG A 432 -20.65 7.23 -0.85
N THR A 433 -19.36 7.30 -0.56
CA THR A 433 -18.68 8.50 -0.04
C THR A 433 -17.81 9.20 -1.08
N TYR A 434 -17.51 8.54 -2.19
CA TYR A 434 -16.58 9.02 -3.22
C TYR A 434 -17.30 9.53 -4.46
N VAL A 435 -16.64 10.38 -5.23
CA VAL A 435 -17.13 10.79 -6.55
C VAL A 435 -17.26 9.54 -7.42
N SER A 436 -18.41 9.38 -8.07
CA SER A 436 -18.66 8.24 -8.95
C SER A 436 -17.83 8.32 -10.23
N ASP A 437 -17.49 7.17 -10.83
CA ASP A 437 -16.77 7.12 -12.08
C ASP A 437 -17.56 7.81 -13.20
N ALA A 438 -18.88 7.65 -13.22
CA ALA A 438 -19.73 8.36 -14.16
C ALA A 438 -19.59 9.89 -14.05
N SER A 439 -19.49 10.43 -12.83
CA SER A 439 -19.29 11.85 -12.59
C SER A 439 -17.85 12.28 -12.92
N SER A 440 -16.87 11.46 -12.62
CA SER A 440 -15.47 11.70 -12.93
C SER A 440 -15.23 11.71 -14.44
N PHE A 441 -15.79 10.76 -15.17
CA PHE A 441 -15.70 10.71 -16.64
C PHE A 441 -16.46 11.86 -17.31
N ALA A 442 -17.56 12.33 -16.74
CA ALA A 442 -18.21 13.56 -17.22
C ALA A 442 -17.28 14.78 -17.08
N GLN A 443 -16.51 14.88 -15.98
CA GLN A 443 -15.50 15.92 -15.81
C GLN A 443 -14.35 15.77 -16.82
N LEU A 444 -13.91 14.54 -17.10
CA LEU A 444 -12.89 14.24 -18.11
C LEU A 444 -13.36 14.70 -19.51
N ILE A 445 -14.59 14.43 -19.87
CA ILE A 445 -15.19 14.90 -21.13
C ILE A 445 -15.19 16.43 -21.18
N ASP A 446 -15.58 17.13 -20.11
CA ASP A 446 -15.52 18.59 -20.06
C ASP A 446 -14.10 19.13 -20.27
N VAL A 447 -13.09 18.47 -19.67
CA VAL A 447 -11.67 18.85 -19.85
C VAL A 447 -11.23 18.61 -21.30
N TYR A 448 -11.63 17.48 -21.89
CA TYR A 448 -11.38 17.16 -23.29
C TYR A 448 -12.02 18.17 -24.25
N GLU A 449 -13.27 18.57 -24.01
CA GLU A 449 -13.97 19.56 -24.85
C GLU A 449 -13.37 20.98 -24.75
N GLN A 450 -12.78 21.32 -23.62
CA GLN A 450 -12.13 22.62 -23.37
C GLN A 450 -10.68 22.69 -23.86
N ARG A 451 -10.12 21.58 -24.36
CA ARG A 451 -8.73 21.53 -24.83
C ARG A 451 -8.47 22.50 -26.01
N ASP A 452 -7.21 22.81 -26.25
CA ASP A 452 -6.77 23.40 -27.50
C ASP A 452 -6.92 22.35 -28.63
N LYS A 453 -7.82 22.60 -29.58
CA LYS A 453 -8.14 21.66 -30.68
C LYS A 453 -7.04 21.56 -31.74
N ASP A 454 -6.08 22.46 -31.73
CA ASP A 454 -4.92 22.43 -32.62
C ASP A 454 -3.80 21.52 -32.08
N ARG A 455 -3.93 21.03 -30.87
CA ARG A 455 -2.97 20.12 -30.20
C ARG A 455 -3.64 18.82 -29.75
N PRO A 456 -2.98 17.68 -29.93
CA PRO A 456 -3.47 16.43 -29.33
C PRO A 456 -3.44 16.50 -27.80
N MET A 457 -4.31 15.77 -27.14
CA MET A 457 -4.40 15.74 -25.68
C MET A 457 -3.93 14.41 -25.11
N PHE A 458 -3.13 14.49 -24.05
CA PHE A 458 -2.92 13.39 -23.10
C PHE A 458 -3.63 13.71 -21.78
N ALA A 459 -4.63 12.94 -21.43
CA ALA A 459 -5.30 13.04 -20.13
C ALA A 459 -5.04 11.77 -19.30
N PHE A 460 -4.65 11.96 -18.06
CA PHE A 460 -4.47 10.88 -17.08
C PHE A 460 -5.42 11.10 -15.91
N GLU A 461 -6.32 10.17 -15.70
CA GLU A 461 -7.29 10.22 -14.61
C GLU A 461 -7.11 9.05 -13.66
N VAL A 462 -7.08 9.36 -12.35
CA VAL A 462 -7.09 8.36 -11.27
C VAL A 462 -8.41 8.48 -10.53
N THR A 463 -9.27 7.46 -10.59
CA THR A 463 -10.62 7.53 -10.01
C THR A 463 -10.64 7.24 -8.50
N MET A 464 -11.81 7.28 -7.87
CA MET A 464 -11.98 7.03 -6.42
C MET A 464 -13.20 6.16 -6.09
N GLN A 465 -14.11 5.88 -7.02
CA GLN A 465 -15.40 5.26 -6.72
C GLN A 465 -15.28 3.96 -5.94
N ASN A 466 -14.36 3.09 -6.35
CA ASN A 466 -14.22 1.75 -5.77
C ASN A 466 -13.29 1.70 -4.55
N HIS A 467 -12.79 2.85 -4.08
CA HIS A 467 -11.93 2.90 -2.90
C HIS A 467 -12.60 2.23 -1.69
N GLY A 468 -11.82 1.63 -0.81
CA GLY A 468 -12.24 0.81 0.32
C GLY A 468 -13.39 1.36 1.15
N GLY A 469 -13.92 0.57 2.07
CA GLY A 469 -15.11 0.88 2.87
C GLY A 469 -16.34 0.06 2.48
N TYR A 470 -16.14 -1.16 1.98
CA TYR A 470 -17.22 -2.08 1.56
C TYR A 470 -18.02 -2.67 2.73
N TYR A 471 -17.82 -2.16 3.94
CA TYR A 471 -18.32 -2.76 5.19
C TYR A 471 -19.70 -2.25 5.61
N ASN A 472 -20.22 -1.22 4.95
CA ASN A 472 -21.43 -0.52 5.32
C ASN A 472 -22.50 -0.57 4.25
N ASP A 473 -23.74 -0.44 4.68
CA ASP A 473 -24.85 -0.07 3.81
C ASP A 473 -24.85 1.45 3.60
N TYR A 474 -25.20 1.88 2.40
CA TYR A 474 -25.23 3.29 2.02
C TYR A 474 -26.60 3.64 1.43
N ASP A 475 -27.17 4.79 1.80
CA ASP A 475 -28.46 5.24 1.30
C ASP A 475 -28.47 5.51 -0.22
N ASN A 476 -27.30 5.80 -0.80
CA ASN A 476 -27.12 6.13 -2.21
C ASN A 476 -26.49 5.00 -3.03
N PHE A 477 -26.37 3.78 -2.47
CA PHE A 477 -25.83 2.61 -3.17
C PHE A 477 -26.48 1.33 -2.65
N THR A 478 -27.03 0.55 -3.56
CA THR A 478 -27.55 -0.80 -3.29
C THR A 478 -26.79 -1.80 -4.13
N PRO A 479 -26.16 -2.84 -3.54
CA PRO A 479 -25.51 -3.90 -4.27
C PRO A 479 -26.50 -4.62 -5.21
N GLU A 480 -26.06 -4.91 -6.44
CA GLU A 480 -26.84 -5.58 -7.48
C GLU A 480 -26.30 -6.98 -7.81
N ILE A 481 -25.01 -7.21 -7.50
CA ILE A 481 -24.33 -8.47 -7.76
C ILE A 481 -24.40 -9.34 -6.50
N GLU A 482 -24.86 -10.57 -6.67
CA GLU A 482 -24.98 -11.58 -5.62
C GLU A 482 -24.08 -12.78 -5.96
N LEU A 483 -23.26 -13.21 -5.01
CA LEU A 483 -22.46 -14.43 -5.13
C LEU A 483 -23.32 -15.66 -4.86
N ARG A 484 -23.21 -16.67 -5.73
CA ARG A 484 -23.90 -17.94 -5.62
C ARG A 484 -23.00 -19.02 -5.02
N GLY A 485 -23.60 -20.01 -4.37
CA GLY A 485 -22.88 -21.18 -3.85
C GLY A 485 -22.01 -20.91 -2.62
N ILE A 486 -22.08 -19.71 -2.01
CA ILE A 486 -21.34 -19.33 -0.81
C ILE A 486 -22.33 -19.09 0.34
N GLU A 487 -22.00 -19.60 1.54
CA GLU A 487 -22.79 -19.35 2.74
C GLU A 487 -22.80 -17.86 3.13
N GLU A 488 -23.92 -17.42 3.71
CA GLU A 488 -24.06 -16.03 4.16
C GLU A 488 -22.99 -15.69 5.21
N SER A 489 -22.21 -14.64 4.92
CA SER A 489 -21.15 -14.15 5.78
C SER A 489 -20.90 -12.67 5.53
N LYS A 490 -20.21 -12.00 6.45
CA LYS A 490 -19.83 -10.60 6.25
C LYS A 490 -18.91 -10.43 5.04
N SER A 491 -17.94 -11.33 4.86
CA SER A 491 -17.00 -11.25 3.73
C SER A 491 -17.73 -11.44 2.39
N LYS A 492 -18.73 -12.34 2.30
CA LYS A 492 -19.59 -12.47 1.12
C LYS A 492 -20.27 -11.14 0.78
N HIS A 493 -20.92 -10.53 1.76
CA HIS A 493 -21.59 -9.24 1.58
C HIS A 493 -20.62 -8.14 1.11
N TYR A 494 -19.42 -8.08 1.65
CA TYR A 494 -18.39 -7.14 1.22
C TYR A 494 -17.93 -7.38 -0.23
N THR A 495 -17.77 -8.63 -0.62
CA THR A 495 -17.44 -9.00 -1.99
C THR A 495 -18.56 -8.62 -2.96
N GLU A 496 -19.83 -8.83 -2.59
CA GLU A 496 -21.01 -8.44 -3.38
C GLU A 496 -21.10 -6.92 -3.55
N GLN A 497 -20.82 -6.15 -2.50
CA GLN A 497 -20.70 -4.70 -2.62
C GLN A 497 -19.60 -4.29 -3.60
N TYR A 498 -18.43 -4.89 -3.46
CA TYR A 498 -17.29 -4.61 -4.35
C TYR A 498 -17.62 -4.95 -5.82
N LEU A 499 -18.13 -6.14 -6.12
CA LEU A 499 -18.49 -6.54 -7.49
C LEU A 499 -19.58 -5.63 -8.09
N SER A 500 -20.52 -5.18 -7.25
CA SER A 500 -21.54 -4.21 -7.67
C SER A 500 -20.96 -2.82 -7.99
N LEU A 501 -19.89 -2.42 -7.30
CA LEU A 501 -19.17 -1.18 -7.63
C LEU A 501 -18.38 -1.31 -8.92
N VAL A 502 -17.69 -2.45 -9.13
CA VAL A 502 -17.01 -2.76 -10.39
C VAL A 502 -18.00 -2.69 -11.57
N LYS A 503 -19.23 -3.20 -11.38
CA LYS A 503 -20.28 -3.08 -12.39
C LYS A 503 -20.63 -1.63 -12.70
N LYS A 504 -20.68 -0.75 -11.69
CA LYS A 504 -20.91 0.69 -11.91
C LYS A 504 -19.75 1.36 -12.66
N SER A 505 -18.53 0.93 -12.43
CA SER A 505 -17.36 1.39 -13.20
C SER A 505 -17.43 0.91 -14.66
N ASP A 506 -17.85 -0.33 -14.90
CA ASP A 506 -18.03 -0.89 -16.23
C ASP A 506 -19.11 -0.14 -17.03
N GLU A 507 -20.25 0.17 -16.41
CA GLU A 507 -21.34 0.99 -16.98
C GLU A 507 -20.87 2.42 -17.31
N ALA A 508 -20.05 3.01 -16.44
CA ALA A 508 -19.46 4.34 -16.69
C ALA A 508 -18.45 4.30 -17.85
N PHE A 509 -17.64 3.24 -17.91
CA PHE A 509 -16.69 3.04 -19.01
C PHE A 509 -17.39 2.83 -20.35
N GLU A 510 -18.47 2.05 -20.40
CA GLU A 510 -19.31 1.92 -21.60
C GLU A 510 -19.77 3.29 -22.11
N SER A 511 -20.25 4.15 -21.19
CA SER A 511 -20.70 5.49 -21.53
C SER A 511 -19.56 6.37 -22.10
N LEU A 512 -18.36 6.26 -21.54
CA LEU A 512 -17.18 6.97 -21.99
C LEU A 512 -16.73 6.50 -23.39
N ILE A 513 -16.69 5.20 -23.63
CA ILE A 513 -16.36 4.64 -24.95
C ILE A 513 -17.42 5.03 -25.98
N HIS A 514 -18.69 5.04 -25.60
CA HIS A 514 -19.77 5.51 -26.48
C HIS A 514 -19.59 6.99 -26.86
N TYR A 515 -19.20 7.84 -25.93
CA TYR A 515 -18.89 9.26 -26.21
C TYR A 515 -17.74 9.38 -27.23
N PHE A 516 -16.61 8.72 -27.00
CA PHE A 516 -15.45 8.81 -27.88
C PHE A 516 -15.64 8.12 -29.22
N SER A 517 -16.51 7.09 -29.32
CA SER A 517 -16.87 6.47 -30.61
C SER A 517 -17.60 7.42 -31.55
N GLY A 518 -18.22 8.46 -31.03
CA GLY A 518 -18.88 9.52 -31.80
C GLY A 518 -18.01 10.69 -32.22
N GLN A 519 -16.72 10.71 -31.82
CA GLN A 519 -15.79 11.79 -32.14
C GLN A 519 -15.10 11.55 -33.50
N ASP A 520 -14.92 12.62 -34.26
CA ASP A 520 -14.20 12.57 -35.54
C ASP A 520 -12.68 12.47 -35.38
N GLU A 521 -12.14 13.01 -34.28
CA GLU A 521 -10.72 12.98 -33.99
C GLU A 521 -10.30 11.61 -33.49
N LYS A 522 -9.18 11.09 -34.02
CA LYS A 522 -8.60 9.82 -33.56
C LYS A 522 -8.31 9.91 -32.07
N THR A 523 -8.87 8.97 -31.32
CA THR A 523 -8.71 8.93 -29.88
C THR A 523 -8.46 7.50 -29.42
N ILE A 524 -7.47 7.34 -28.55
CA ILE A 524 -7.18 6.10 -27.84
C ILE A 524 -7.64 6.29 -26.41
N VAL A 525 -8.49 5.39 -25.94
CA VAL A 525 -8.95 5.33 -24.55
C VAL A 525 -8.35 4.09 -23.89
N VAL A 526 -7.67 4.30 -22.79
CA VAL A 526 -7.04 3.24 -21.98
C VAL A 526 -7.71 3.20 -20.63
N MET A 527 -8.09 2.00 -20.15
CA MET A 527 -8.50 1.80 -18.77
C MET A 527 -7.78 0.59 -18.18
N PHE A 528 -7.29 0.74 -16.95
CA PHE A 528 -6.70 -0.35 -16.19
C PHE A 528 -6.93 -0.15 -14.69
N GLY A 529 -6.91 -1.26 -13.93
CA GLY A 529 -6.97 -1.21 -12.47
C GLY A 529 -5.62 -0.83 -11.86
N ASP A 530 -5.63 -0.12 -10.76
CA ASP A 530 -4.41 0.20 -10.00
C ASP A 530 -3.95 -0.96 -9.11
N HIS A 531 -4.89 -1.70 -8.53
CA HIS A 531 -4.68 -2.89 -7.71
C HIS A 531 -6.00 -3.64 -7.47
N GLN A 532 -5.90 -4.87 -6.98
CA GLN A 532 -7.07 -5.59 -6.46
C GLN A 532 -7.50 -5.06 -5.09
N PRO A 533 -8.75 -5.30 -4.65
CA PRO A 533 -9.21 -4.93 -3.32
C PRO A 533 -8.47 -5.70 -2.23
N ALA A 534 -8.61 -5.29 -0.95
CA ALA A 534 -8.02 -5.96 0.21
C ALA A 534 -8.41 -7.44 0.30
N ASP A 535 -7.56 -8.26 0.95
CA ASP A 535 -7.69 -9.73 1.00
C ASP A 535 -9.06 -10.21 1.52
N LEU A 536 -9.67 -9.47 2.45
CA LEU A 536 -11.00 -9.80 2.98
C LEU A 536 -12.10 -9.86 1.90
N ILE A 537 -11.96 -9.07 0.83
CA ILE A 537 -12.90 -9.02 -0.29
C ILE A 537 -12.71 -10.23 -1.22
N ALA A 538 -11.47 -10.64 -1.43
CA ALA A 538 -11.13 -11.80 -2.26
C ALA A 538 -11.36 -13.15 -1.55
N GLN A 539 -11.36 -13.14 -0.22
CA GLN A 539 -11.41 -14.33 0.63
C GLN A 539 -12.51 -15.34 0.27
N PRO A 540 -13.78 -14.95 0.03
CA PRO A 540 -14.83 -15.93 -0.32
C PRO A 540 -14.52 -16.71 -1.58
N ILE A 541 -13.95 -16.05 -2.61
CA ILE A 541 -13.60 -16.67 -3.88
C ILE A 541 -12.39 -17.61 -3.72
N LEU A 542 -11.35 -17.16 -3.00
CA LEU A 542 -10.18 -17.98 -2.69
C LEU A 542 -10.57 -19.22 -1.89
N GLN A 543 -11.46 -19.09 -0.91
CA GLN A 543 -11.95 -20.20 -0.11
C GLN A 543 -12.73 -21.22 -0.96
N MET A 544 -13.61 -20.75 -1.86
CA MET A 544 -14.37 -21.60 -2.79
C MET A 544 -13.44 -22.43 -3.68
N ASN A 545 -12.34 -21.83 -4.13
CA ASN A 545 -11.35 -22.46 -5.01
C ASN A 545 -10.23 -23.19 -4.25
N GLN A 546 -10.31 -23.34 -2.92
CA GLN A 546 -9.29 -24.00 -2.07
C GLN A 546 -7.90 -23.35 -2.19
N LYS A 547 -7.84 -22.07 -2.51
CA LYS A 547 -6.61 -21.28 -2.68
C LYS A 547 -6.25 -20.42 -1.46
N LEU A 548 -7.07 -20.42 -0.41
CA LEU A 548 -6.88 -19.51 0.74
C LEU A 548 -5.53 -19.75 1.47
N ASP A 549 -5.15 -21.03 1.60
CA ASP A 549 -3.90 -21.45 2.27
C ASP A 549 -2.77 -21.77 1.26
N ASP A 550 -2.98 -21.52 -0.04
CA ASP A 550 -1.96 -21.76 -1.06
C ASP A 550 -1.01 -20.57 -1.16
N THR A 551 0.25 -20.82 -0.79
CA THR A 551 1.33 -19.83 -0.80
C THR A 551 2.27 -19.98 -2.00
N SER A 552 1.87 -20.72 -3.05
CA SER A 552 2.62 -20.78 -4.29
C SER A 552 2.78 -19.39 -4.92
N LEU A 553 3.86 -19.18 -5.67
CA LEU A 553 4.09 -17.90 -6.36
C LEU A 553 2.92 -17.56 -7.28
N GLU A 554 2.38 -18.53 -8.00
CA GLU A 554 1.27 -18.37 -8.93
C GLU A 554 0.02 -17.86 -8.21
N THR A 555 -0.48 -18.61 -7.20
CA THR A 555 -1.68 -18.22 -6.45
C THR A 555 -1.48 -16.88 -5.72
N THR A 556 -0.28 -16.62 -5.21
CA THR A 556 0.03 -15.34 -4.59
C THR A 556 -0.06 -14.21 -5.63
N GLN A 557 0.43 -14.43 -6.85
CA GLN A 557 0.43 -13.43 -7.91
C GLN A 557 -0.96 -13.18 -8.51
N ASP A 558 -1.87 -14.14 -8.47
CA ASP A 558 -3.28 -13.92 -8.87
C ASP A 558 -3.90 -12.71 -8.12
N ARG A 559 -3.41 -12.39 -6.91
CA ARG A 559 -3.82 -11.21 -6.11
C ARG A 559 -3.24 -9.88 -6.59
N TYR A 560 -2.38 -9.88 -7.60
CA TYR A 560 -1.72 -8.69 -8.16
C TYR A 560 -2.02 -8.54 -9.65
N VAL A 561 -3.10 -9.16 -10.12
CA VAL A 561 -3.54 -9.10 -11.53
C VAL A 561 -4.79 -8.24 -11.62
N VAL A 562 -4.78 -7.28 -12.53
CA VAL A 562 -5.91 -6.40 -12.87
C VAL A 562 -6.12 -6.40 -14.38
N PRO A 563 -7.31 -6.09 -14.90
CA PRO A 563 -7.53 -5.96 -16.33
C PRO A 563 -6.93 -4.67 -16.87
N PHE A 564 -6.52 -4.69 -18.15
CA PHE A 564 -6.26 -3.48 -18.92
C PHE A 564 -6.91 -3.55 -20.30
N ILE A 565 -7.27 -2.39 -20.82
CA ILE A 565 -7.93 -2.19 -22.12
C ILE A 565 -7.26 -0.98 -22.79
N ILE A 566 -6.91 -1.14 -24.07
CA ILE A 566 -6.54 -0.04 -24.99
C ILE A 566 -7.52 -0.13 -26.14
N TRP A 567 -8.42 0.82 -26.23
CA TRP A 567 -9.44 0.91 -27.28
C TRP A 567 -9.22 2.14 -28.15
N SER A 568 -9.59 2.07 -29.40
CA SER A 568 -9.55 3.22 -30.33
C SER A 568 -10.87 3.39 -31.07
N ASN A 569 -11.28 4.65 -31.30
CA ASN A 569 -12.37 4.96 -32.23
C ASN A 569 -11.94 4.88 -33.70
N ASP A 570 -10.66 4.66 -33.97
CA ASP A 570 -10.10 4.41 -35.30
C ASP A 570 -9.56 2.96 -35.37
N ALA A 571 -9.12 2.54 -36.56
CA ALA A 571 -8.63 1.19 -36.77
C ALA A 571 -7.43 0.86 -35.85
N LEU A 572 -7.64 -0.09 -34.96
CA LEU A 572 -6.62 -0.67 -34.10
C LEU A 572 -6.68 -2.19 -34.23
N GLN A 573 -5.52 -2.82 -34.50
CA GLN A 573 -5.47 -4.28 -34.54
C GLN A 573 -5.73 -4.84 -33.15
N SER A 574 -6.86 -5.54 -33.01
CA SER A 574 -7.23 -6.19 -31.76
C SER A 574 -6.23 -7.28 -31.39
N ALA A 575 -5.91 -7.36 -30.10
CA ALA A 575 -5.01 -8.35 -29.54
C ALA A 575 -5.38 -8.67 -28.08
N GLU A 576 -5.06 -9.89 -27.66
CA GLU A 576 -5.13 -10.28 -26.26
C GLU A 576 -3.72 -10.53 -25.73
N ILE A 577 -3.37 -9.88 -24.61
CA ILE A 577 -2.04 -9.96 -23.97
C ILE A 577 -2.24 -10.65 -22.62
N GLU A 578 -1.83 -11.91 -22.55
CA GLU A 578 -2.04 -12.72 -21.36
C GLU A 578 -1.32 -12.19 -20.13
N ARG A 579 -0.13 -11.62 -20.32
CA ARG A 579 0.73 -11.12 -19.22
C ARG A 579 1.49 -9.87 -19.64
N LEU A 580 1.34 -8.82 -18.87
CA LEU A 580 2.09 -7.57 -19.01
C LEU A 580 2.21 -6.92 -17.63
N SER A 581 3.35 -6.39 -17.22
CA SER A 581 3.42 -5.56 -16.01
C SER A 581 3.22 -4.08 -16.32
N VAL A 582 2.73 -3.34 -15.34
CA VAL A 582 2.25 -1.95 -15.51
C VAL A 582 3.35 -0.98 -15.96
N ASN A 583 4.61 -1.22 -15.59
CA ASN A 583 5.78 -0.45 -16.02
C ASN A 583 6.05 -0.51 -17.55
N TYR A 584 5.49 -1.49 -18.24
CA TYR A 584 5.60 -1.59 -19.70
C TYR A 584 4.43 -0.97 -20.47
N LEU A 585 3.31 -0.72 -19.78
CA LEU A 585 2.05 -0.32 -20.44
C LEU A 585 2.18 0.97 -21.26
N SER A 586 2.96 1.95 -20.81
CA SER A 586 3.24 3.19 -21.54
C SER A 586 3.82 2.94 -22.93
N ALA A 587 4.77 2.01 -23.07
CA ALA A 587 5.36 1.64 -24.35
C ALA A 587 4.34 0.98 -25.31
N TYR A 588 3.41 0.18 -24.77
CA TYR A 588 2.33 -0.42 -25.56
C TYR A 588 1.30 0.62 -26.03
N ILE A 589 0.99 1.61 -25.19
CA ILE A 589 0.10 2.72 -25.56
C ILE A 589 0.72 3.55 -26.69
N LEU A 590 2.01 3.91 -26.57
CA LEU A 590 2.72 4.64 -27.63
C LEU A 590 2.68 3.89 -28.97
N LYS A 591 2.89 2.57 -28.94
CA LYS A 591 2.79 1.73 -30.14
C LYS A 591 1.37 1.66 -30.70
N ALA A 592 0.36 1.51 -29.88
CA ALA A 592 -1.04 1.52 -30.30
C ALA A 592 -1.43 2.88 -30.90
N ALA A 593 -0.85 3.97 -30.38
CA ALA A 593 -1.01 5.33 -30.90
C ALA A 593 -0.25 5.58 -32.23
N GLY A 594 0.62 4.68 -32.65
CA GLY A 594 1.50 4.88 -33.80
C GLY A 594 2.59 5.93 -33.55
N LEU A 595 2.92 6.18 -32.28
CA LEU A 595 3.92 7.16 -31.88
C LEU A 595 5.34 6.53 -31.83
N PRO A 596 6.39 7.32 -32.05
CA PRO A 596 7.75 6.85 -31.83
C PRO A 596 7.95 6.50 -30.35
N LEU A 597 8.86 5.57 -30.07
CA LEU A 597 9.29 5.27 -28.71
C LEU A 597 10.53 6.09 -28.36
N SER A 598 10.64 6.58 -27.11
CA SER A 598 11.94 7.04 -26.59
C SER A 598 12.92 5.86 -26.48
N GLY A 599 14.20 6.11 -26.28
CA GLY A 599 15.15 5.01 -26.05
C GLY A 599 14.74 4.11 -24.88
N TYR A 600 14.22 4.70 -23.80
CA TYR A 600 13.75 3.97 -22.63
C TYR A 600 12.47 3.16 -22.91
N HIS A 601 11.49 3.74 -23.58
CA HIS A 601 10.28 3.01 -23.97
C HIS A 601 10.61 1.85 -24.94
N GLN A 602 11.61 2.01 -25.82
CA GLN A 602 12.06 0.91 -26.68
C GLN A 602 12.72 -0.20 -25.86
N PHE A 603 13.58 0.17 -24.88
CA PHE A 603 14.16 -0.79 -23.94
C PHE A 603 13.07 -1.59 -23.20
N LEU A 604 12.07 -0.90 -22.64
CA LEU A 604 10.96 -1.52 -21.91
C LEU A 604 10.13 -2.45 -22.83
N TYR A 605 9.82 -2.00 -24.04
CA TYR A 605 9.09 -2.81 -25.01
C TYR A 605 9.83 -4.08 -25.38
N ASP A 606 11.15 -4.01 -25.60
CA ASP A 606 11.97 -5.17 -25.95
C ASP A 606 12.11 -6.12 -24.76
N LEU A 607 12.34 -5.56 -23.56
CA LEU A 607 12.42 -6.36 -22.33
C LEU A 607 11.11 -7.11 -22.06
N SER A 608 9.96 -6.50 -22.32
CA SER A 608 8.65 -7.13 -22.13
C SER A 608 8.42 -8.36 -23.01
N LYS A 609 9.16 -8.52 -24.10
CA LYS A 609 9.09 -9.72 -24.96
C LYS A 609 9.87 -10.90 -24.38
N GLU A 610 10.84 -10.63 -23.53
CA GLU A 610 11.66 -11.64 -22.84
C GLU A 610 11.08 -11.94 -21.45
N ILE A 611 10.71 -10.87 -20.71
CA ILE A 611 10.22 -10.92 -19.33
C ILE A 611 8.97 -10.04 -19.26
N PRO A 612 7.80 -10.53 -19.69
CA PRO A 612 6.57 -9.72 -19.72
C PRO A 612 6.10 -9.22 -18.36
N VAL A 613 6.58 -9.80 -17.26
CA VAL A 613 6.23 -9.35 -15.91
C VAL A 613 7.51 -9.12 -15.09
N VAL A 614 7.67 -7.87 -14.67
CA VAL A 614 8.68 -7.45 -13.68
C VAL A 614 7.96 -6.61 -12.63
N THR A 615 7.73 -7.19 -11.45
CA THR A 615 7.06 -6.53 -10.32
C THR A 615 7.90 -6.66 -9.05
N ALA A 616 7.52 -5.95 -8.00
CA ALA A 616 8.13 -6.09 -6.67
C ALA A 616 8.06 -7.52 -6.11
N ASN A 617 7.17 -8.34 -6.64
CA ASN A 617 6.82 -9.64 -6.08
C ASN A 617 7.42 -10.81 -6.88
N VAL A 618 7.44 -10.71 -8.21
CA VAL A 618 7.75 -11.83 -9.11
C VAL A 618 8.27 -11.33 -10.44
N TYR A 619 9.07 -12.18 -11.11
CA TYR A 619 9.38 -12.10 -12.53
C TYR A 619 8.73 -13.27 -13.26
N ILE A 620 8.10 -13.01 -14.40
CA ILE A 620 7.53 -14.08 -15.25
C ILE A 620 8.10 -13.92 -16.64
N ASP A 621 8.67 -14.99 -17.18
CA ASP A 621 9.23 -14.99 -18.52
C ASP A 621 8.17 -15.20 -19.62
N ALA A 622 8.58 -15.06 -20.87
CA ALA A 622 7.70 -15.25 -22.03
C ALA A 622 7.14 -16.69 -22.18
N MET A 623 7.73 -17.66 -21.48
CA MET A 623 7.21 -19.03 -21.42
C MET A 623 6.22 -19.26 -20.29
N GLY A 624 6.01 -18.24 -19.43
CA GLY A 624 5.10 -18.31 -18.28
C GLY A 624 5.72 -18.93 -17.03
N ASN A 625 7.04 -19.04 -16.94
CA ASN A 625 7.71 -19.51 -15.73
C ASN A 625 7.83 -18.38 -14.71
N TYR A 626 7.51 -18.69 -13.46
CA TYR A 626 7.57 -17.77 -12.33
C TYR A 626 8.90 -17.88 -11.59
N TYR A 627 9.52 -16.74 -11.34
CA TYR A 627 10.80 -16.63 -10.64
C TYR A 627 10.67 -15.68 -9.46
N ASN A 628 11.35 -16.01 -8.37
CA ASN A 628 11.52 -15.04 -7.30
C ASN A 628 12.52 -13.95 -7.70
N THR A 629 12.51 -12.83 -7.00
CA THR A 629 13.33 -11.66 -7.33
C THR A 629 14.84 -11.88 -7.12
N LYS A 630 15.25 -12.92 -6.38
CA LYS A 630 16.65 -13.16 -6.02
C LYS A 630 17.35 -14.23 -6.88
N ASP A 631 16.57 -15.21 -7.34
CA ASP A 631 17.12 -16.37 -8.07
C ASP A 631 16.34 -16.56 -9.37
N ASN A 632 16.90 -16.00 -10.44
CA ASN A 632 16.29 -16.00 -11.76
C ASN A 632 17.36 -16.06 -12.87
N PRO A 633 17.03 -16.62 -14.04
CA PRO A 633 17.97 -16.72 -15.16
C PRO A 633 18.22 -15.41 -15.91
N TYR A 634 17.50 -14.33 -15.59
CA TYR A 634 17.53 -13.04 -16.29
C TYR A 634 18.30 -11.97 -15.51
N ALA A 635 19.16 -12.36 -14.58
CA ALA A 635 19.89 -11.44 -13.70
C ALA A 635 20.58 -10.30 -14.44
N ASP A 636 21.27 -10.60 -15.58
CA ASP A 636 21.98 -9.59 -16.37
C ASP A 636 21.02 -8.57 -17.02
N ARG A 637 19.86 -9.03 -17.52
CA ARG A 637 18.85 -8.16 -18.13
C ARG A 637 18.18 -7.27 -17.10
N LEU A 638 17.88 -7.83 -15.94
CA LEU A 638 17.29 -7.10 -14.81
C LEU A 638 18.29 -6.10 -14.21
N ALA A 639 19.59 -6.46 -14.16
CA ALA A 639 20.64 -5.52 -13.74
C ALA A 639 20.79 -4.32 -14.70
N GLN A 640 20.57 -4.50 -16.01
CA GLN A 640 20.49 -3.38 -16.94
C GLN A 640 19.31 -2.47 -16.63
N TYR A 641 18.14 -3.04 -16.36
CA TYR A 641 16.95 -2.29 -15.99
C TYR A 641 17.15 -1.53 -14.66
N GLU A 642 17.66 -2.20 -13.63
CA GLU A 642 17.98 -1.58 -12.34
C GLU A 642 19.01 -0.44 -12.50
N THR A 643 20.01 -0.60 -13.36
CA THR A 643 21.02 0.42 -13.68
C THR A 643 20.38 1.64 -14.33
N LEU A 644 19.52 1.45 -15.31
CA LEU A 644 18.80 2.53 -15.96
C LEU A 644 17.87 3.25 -14.96
N GLN A 645 17.09 2.51 -14.20
CA GLN A 645 16.19 3.09 -13.18
C GLN A 645 16.98 3.85 -12.10
N TYR A 646 18.11 3.31 -11.63
CA TYR A 646 18.94 4.02 -10.65
C TYR A 646 19.45 5.36 -11.20
N TYR A 647 19.91 5.37 -12.45
CA TYR A 647 20.30 6.60 -13.14
C TYR A 647 19.11 7.56 -13.27
N HIS A 648 17.96 7.05 -13.69
CA HIS A 648 16.75 7.84 -13.88
C HIS A 648 16.32 8.59 -12.60
N LEU A 649 16.29 7.89 -11.47
CA LEU A 649 15.69 8.42 -10.23
C LEU A 649 16.73 9.05 -9.27
N PHE A 650 17.95 8.55 -9.24
CA PHE A 650 18.88 8.85 -8.13
C PHE A 650 20.19 9.50 -8.57
N ASP A 651 20.60 9.37 -9.84
CA ASP A 651 21.83 10.01 -10.29
C ASP A 651 21.58 11.50 -10.59
N LYS A 652 22.51 12.33 -10.12
CA LYS A 652 22.47 13.78 -10.34
C LYS A 652 22.98 14.20 -11.69
N ASP A 653 23.64 13.28 -12.42
CA ASP A 653 24.08 13.51 -13.78
C ASP A 653 22.86 13.58 -14.71
N THR A 654 22.84 14.56 -15.60
CA THR A 654 21.71 14.78 -16.52
C THR A 654 22.07 14.52 -17.97
N SER A 655 23.29 14.04 -18.24
CA SER A 655 23.85 13.91 -19.60
C SER A 655 23.04 13.00 -20.51
N PHE A 656 22.32 12.04 -19.95
CA PHE A 656 21.56 11.02 -20.69
C PHE A 656 20.05 11.04 -20.38
N LYS A 657 19.53 12.08 -19.73
CA LYS A 657 18.11 12.13 -19.36
C LYS A 657 17.18 12.13 -20.58
N ASP A 658 17.64 12.65 -21.73
CA ASP A 658 16.87 12.63 -22.99
C ASP A 658 16.55 11.21 -23.49
N PHE A 659 17.26 10.19 -23.00
CA PHE A 659 16.94 8.78 -23.28
C PHE A 659 15.54 8.39 -22.77
N TYR A 660 15.10 8.96 -21.67
CA TYR A 660 13.76 8.76 -21.08
C TYR A 660 12.71 9.70 -21.71
N GLY A 661 13.10 10.90 -22.00
CA GLY A 661 12.33 12.04 -22.49
C GLY A 661 12.94 13.33 -21.94
N PRO A 662 12.49 14.51 -22.39
CA PRO A 662 13.01 15.77 -21.90
C PRO A 662 12.69 15.94 -20.41
N ILE A 663 13.59 16.65 -19.70
CA ILE A 663 13.35 17.03 -18.31
C ILE A 663 12.21 18.06 -18.29
N PRO A 664 11.13 17.83 -17.51
CA PRO A 664 10.03 18.80 -17.40
C PRO A 664 10.53 20.16 -16.91
N GLN A 665 9.96 21.22 -17.44
CA GLN A 665 10.20 22.58 -16.92
C GLN A 665 9.02 22.96 -16.02
N VAL A 666 9.25 23.03 -14.73
CA VAL A 666 8.22 23.52 -13.78
C VAL A 666 7.94 24.98 -14.12
N GLN A 667 6.72 25.27 -14.53
CA GLN A 667 6.29 26.66 -14.70
C GLN A 667 6.20 27.31 -13.31
N PRO A 668 6.73 28.53 -13.11
CA PRO A 668 6.79 29.19 -11.82
C PRO A 668 5.41 29.57 -11.24
#